data_9171660f3395d5347c0fdf6b56e935aa
#
_entry.id   9171660f3395d5347c0fdf6b56e935aa
#
_cell.length_a   1.000
_cell.length_b   1.000
_cell.length_c   1.000
_cell.angle_alpha   90.00
_cell.angle_beta   90.00
_cell.angle_gamma   90.00
#
_symmetry.space_group_name_H-M   'P 1'
#
loop_
_entity.id
_entity.type
_entity.pdbx_description
1 polymer ?
#
loop_
_entity_poly.entity_id
_entity_poly.type
_entity_poly.pdbx_seq_one_letter_code
_entity_poly.pdbx_strand_id
1 'polypeptide(L)'
;MATIWVSLDRRPPVWDHANHLERAVHCQRILSEPGRDRFREIVEMSAFYPPVVPCAAGLLYRVFPGTPLVSQSVMLAFLGAGLLALFLLGRRLFDAPSGLVAALIFGTAPFVVYSTTNFQLDLPLAAMVIVTLLELARTNAFSRRSWSLILGVTLALGMLVKPPFAIYILPPVALSAWRAARASDRRRRLANLGLALVLGGALSLPWYGPRLFGLPLQMANRAFRLAAEAGQPEPLTVFSLLFYPRALLPMFGLLAGLLFAWGLVALVREPAARGLLWSASLLPFGVFLAIRNKDLRYVLPILPAAALIASAGLRAFAPALRRALTLALIGVAVLQVSAAAFGVPRLARWTALGVPAVYAFPPSPTMWPQREILQVILREAGSRPATVSVVPNYSFFSASNFRYYAARDGLPLTVTRAWDEYPLGVEFIILKTGNQGPAFSIAKAQRIMERLARGDPAFERAFPVIWEGPLPDGSQASVRQRRLTPVAGASPSEVVRRFEESIVPFLGPYARDLDQLRVDLSIDPQALLRGEIRRLRLEARSARVAEFARRGAQLRLQEIRVSLEGVLVNPHRLAASGEIELLAVEKMRIEHLVVTEEDLRAFLAGFRRFGGLTVGLEDGAVSVALALRGPDLAGRLRLSNGTGGAPLTVHAERVSLGGIPLPPLLVHWVFRHYDPTPRLARLPVAVELGQIRVEPHRIVIGTR
;
A
#
# COMPACT_ATOMS: atom_id res chain seq x y z
N MET A 1 -12.85 16.75 21.57
CA MET A 1 -11.72 15.95 22.06
C MET A 1 -10.71 15.69 20.94
N ALA A 2 -11.06 14.99 19.85
CA ALA A 2 -10.12 14.68 18.75
C ALA A 2 -9.43 15.92 18.15
N THR A 3 -10.14 17.02 17.95
CA THR A 3 -9.59 18.30 17.46
C THR A 3 -8.53 18.87 18.43
N ILE A 4 -8.82 18.84 19.74
CA ILE A 4 -7.88 19.26 20.79
C ILE A 4 -6.65 18.36 20.75
N TRP A 5 -6.83 17.06 20.65
CA TRP A 5 -5.73 16.10 20.56
C TRP A 5 -4.78 16.41 19.41
N VAL A 6 -5.31 16.57 18.17
CA VAL A 6 -4.49 16.87 16.97
C VAL A 6 -3.80 18.23 17.08
N SER A 7 -4.41 19.19 17.77
CA SER A 7 -3.78 20.51 18.01
C SER A 7 -2.62 20.43 19.01
N LEU A 8 -2.65 19.47 19.94
CA LEU A 8 -1.61 19.28 20.97
C LEU A 8 -0.47 18.38 20.48
N ASP A 9 -0.74 17.45 19.57
CA ASP A 9 0.27 16.51 19.08
C ASP A 9 1.18 17.16 18.03
N ARG A 10 2.47 17.26 18.34
CA ARG A 10 3.51 17.85 17.47
C ARG A 10 4.34 16.80 16.75
N ARG A 11 4.12 15.51 17.02
CA ARG A 11 4.84 14.43 16.34
C ARG A 11 4.47 14.38 14.86
N PRO A 12 5.37 13.95 13.98
CA PRO A 12 5.06 13.72 12.58
C PRO A 12 4.03 12.58 12.43
N PRO A 13 3.17 12.65 11.40
CA PRO A 13 2.24 11.57 11.11
C PRO A 13 3.01 10.28 10.79
N VAL A 14 2.57 9.14 11.34
CA VAL A 14 3.27 7.85 11.20
C VAL A 14 2.91 7.16 9.88
N TRP A 15 3.85 6.48 9.24
CA TRP A 15 3.72 5.55 8.08
C TRP A 15 2.47 5.75 7.18
N ASP A 16 1.43 4.91 7.37
CA ASP A 16 0.20 4.95 6.55
C ASP A 16 -0.57 6.27 6.71
N HIS A 17 -0.58 6.85 7.91
CA HIS A 17 -1.15 8.17 8.15
C HIS A 17 -0.49 9.22 7.27
N ALA A 18 0.86 9.29 7.28
CA ALA A 18 1.63 10.18 6.42
C ALA A 18 1.36 9.93 4.92
N ASN A 19 1.32 8.65 4.51
CA ASN A 19 1.04 8.28 3.13
C ASN A 19 -0.36 8.72 2.66
N HIS A 20 -1.38 8.67 3.53
CA HIS A 20 -2.74 9.12 3.17
C HIS A 20 -2.83 10.65 3.14
N LEU A 21 -2.14 11.36 4.03
CA LEU A 21 -2.02 12.81 3.99
C LEU A 21 -1.28 13.30 2.73
N GLU A 22 -0.18 12.64 2.35
CA GLU A 22 0.54 12.88 1.09
C GLU A 22 -0.42 12.77 -0.12
N ARG A 23 -1.24 11.71 -0.17
CA ARG A 23 -2.24 11.52 -1.23
C ARG A 23 -3.33 12.59 -1.22
N ALA A 24 -3.72 13.08 -0.05
CA ALA A 24 -4.67 14.19 0.04
C ALA A 24 -4.10 15.47 -0.59
N VAL A 25 -2.83 15.77 -0.35
CA VAL A 25 -2.13 16.88 -1.01
C VAL A 25 -2.02 16.67 -2.53
N HIS A 26 -1.70 15.46 -2.97
CA HIS A 26 -1.67 15.14 -4.41
C HIS A 26 -3.04 15.28 -5.05
N CYS A 27 -4.11 14.81 -4.39
CA CYS A 27 -5.48 14.97 -4.90
C CYS A 27 -5.87 16.46 -5.00
N GLN A 28 -5.51 17.28 -4.02
CA GLN A 28 -5.70 18.74 -4.08
C GLN A 28 -5.04 19.34 -5.33
N ARG A 29 -3.78 18.98 -5.61
CA ARG A 29 -3.04 19.47 -6.78
C ARG A 29 -3.72 19.07 -8.08
N ILE A 30 -4.06 17.79 -8.24
CA ILE A 30 -4.78 17.29 -9.41
C ILE A 30 -6.09 18.06 -9.63
N LEU A 31 -6.83 18.33 -8.56
CA LEU A 31 -8.12 19.06 -8.65
C LEU A 31 -7.95 20.55 -8.91
N SER A 32 -6.79 21.14 -8.59
CA SER A 32 -6.53 22.59 -8.73
C SER A 32 -5.92 22.97 -10.08
N GLU A 33 -5.18 22.05 -10.74
CA GLU A 33 -4.50 22.33 -12.00
C GLU A 33 -5.46 22.19 -13.20
N PRO A 34 -5.59 23.22 -14.07
CA PRO A 34 -6.43 23.15 -15.27
C PRO A 34 -5.81 22.25 -16.36
N GLY A 35 -6.64 21.71 -17.26
CA GLY A 35 -6.17 20.99 -18.46
C GLY A 35 -5.72 19.55 -18.26
N ARG A 36 -5.73 19.01 -17.05
CA ARG A 36 -5.38 17.61 -16.75
C ARG A 36 -6.59 16.67 -16.89
N ASP A 37 -6.34 15.41 -17.25
CA ASP A 37 -7.31 14.31 -17.10
C ASP A 37 -7.42 13.94 -15.62
N ARG A 38 -8.09 14.81 -14.85
CA ARG A 38 -8.22 14.70 -13.39
C ARG A 38 -8.77 13.36 -12.94
N PHE A 39 -9.73 12.83 -13.68
CA PHE A 39 -10.35 11.56 -13.33
C PHE A 39 -9.32 10.42 -13.41
N ARG A 40 -8.56 10.37 -14.49
CA ARG A 40 -7.53 9.37 -14.71
C ARG A 40 -6.43 9.47 -13.66
N GLU A 41 -5.91 10.68 -13.41
CA GLU A 41 -4.84 10.89 -12.43
C GLU A 41 -5.28 10.50 -11.00
N ILE A 42 -6.53 10.81 -10.61
CA ILE A 42 -7.09 10.36 -9.33
C ILE A 42 -7.18 8.84 -9.26
N VAL A 43 -7.64 8.19 -10.33
CA VAL A 43 -7.73 6.73 -10.39
C VAL A 43 -6.34 6.07 -10.31
N GLU A 44 -5.34 6.64 -10.97
CA GLU A 44 -3.97 6.11 -11.04
C GLU A 44 -3.10 6.52 -9.83
N MET A 45 -3.50 7.49 -9.00
CA MET A 45 -2.74 8.03 -7.88
C MET A 45 -2.19 6.96 -6.91
N SER A 46 -2.87 5.82 -6.79
CA SER A 46 -2.43 4.71 -5.94
C SER A 46 -2.79 3.35 -6.54
N ALA A 47 -1.80 2.46 -6.61
CA ALA A 47 -2.01 1.09 -7.07
C ALA A 47 -2.78 0.20 -6.07
N PHE A 48 -2.81 0.57 -4.77
CA PHE A 48 -3.31 -0.30 -3.70
C PHE A 48 -4.49 0.27 -2.90
N TYR A 49 -4.53 1.59 -2.68
CA TYR A 49 -5.58 2.22 -1.91
C TYR A 49 -6.48 3.09 -2.80
N PRO A 50 -7.81 2.91 -2.72
CA PRO A 50 -8.76 3.76 -3.44
C PRO A 50 -8.72 5.23 -3.00
N PRO A 51 -9.22 6.18 -3.84
CA PRO A 51 -8.97 7.59 -3.64
C PRO A 51 -10.00 8.33 -2.77
N VAL A 52 -11.15 7.74 -2.42
CA VAL A 52 -12.29 8.48 -1.82
C VAL A 52 -11.89 9.26 -0.57
N VAL A 53 -11.23 8.62 0.40
CA VAL A 53 -10.89 9.30 1.66
C VAL A 53 -9.80 10.36 1.48
N PRO A 54 -8.65 10.07 0.83
CA PRO A 54 -7.66 11.11 0.55
C PRO A 54 -8.22 12.27 -0.27
N CYS A 55 -9.05 12.00 -1.28
CA CYS A 55 -9.61 13.06 -2.11
C CYS A 55 -10.72 13.86 -1.41
N ALA A 56 -11.44 13.28 -0.45
CA ALA A 56 -12.33 14.06 0.41
C ALA A 56 -11.54 15.13 1.20
N ALA A 57 -10.36 14.77 1.75
CA ALA A 57 -9.49 15.76 2.38
C ALA A 57 -8.87 16.73 1.35
N GLY A 58 -8.46 16.23 0.18
CA GLY A 58 -7.93 17.05 -0.91
C GLY A 58 -8.91 18.12 -1.41
N LEU A 59 -10.20 17.82 -1.42
CA LEU A 59 -11.26 18.81 -1.71
C LEU A 59 -11.31 19.92 -0.65
N LEU A 60 -11.22 19.55 0.63
CA LEU A 60 -11.18 20.54 1.72
C LEU A 60 -9.91 21.40 1.65
N TYR A 61 -8.78 20.85 1.27
CA TYR A 61 -7.51 21.55 1.10
C TYR A 61 -7.53 22.61 -0.02
N ARG A 62 -8.55 22.61 -0.89
CA ARG A 62 -8.74 23.71 -1.86
C ARG A 62 -9.25 24.99 -1.22
N VAL A 63 -9.90 24.88 -0.08
CA VAL A 63 -10.55 26.01 0.64
C VAL A 63 -9.81 26.30 1.96
N PHE A 64 -9.28 25.26 2.61
CA PHE A 64 -8.62 25.35 3.89
C PHE A 64 -7.15 24.92 3.80
N PRO A 65 -6.29 25.34 4.73
CA PRO A 65 -4.88 24.91 4.74
C PRO A 65 -4.73 23.38 4.77
N GLY A 66 -3.75 22.83 4.03
CA GLY A 66 -3.43 21.40 3.97
C GLY A 66 -2.83 20.86 5.27
N THR A 67 -3.55 20.91 6.37
CA THR A 67 -3.10 20.51 7.71
C THR A 67 -3.76 19.22 8.18
N PRO A 68 -3.15 18.48 9.13
CA PRO A 68 -3.77 17.31 9.76
C PRO A 68 -5.12 17.63 10.42
N LEU A 69 -5.31 18.86 10.92
CA LEU A 69 -6.56 19.29 11.53
C LEU A 69 -7.73 19.32 10.53
N VAL A 70 -7.47 19.80 9.30
CA VAL A 70 -8.49 19.84 8.23
C VAL A 70 -8.80 18.43 7.73
N SER A 71 -7.80 17.57 7.53
CA SER A 71 -8.06 16.18 7.14
C SER A 71 -8.79 15.38 8.22
N GLN A 72 -8.59 15.70 9.48
CA GLN A 72 -9.34 15.09 10.60
C GLN A 72 -10.84 15.36 10.52
N SER A 73 -11.29 16.50 9.98
CA SER A 73 -12.73 16.77 9.81
C SER A 73 -13.41 15.69 8.94
N VAL A 74 -12.66 15.11 7.97
CA VAL A 74 -13.15 13.97 7.16
C VAL A 74 -13.35 12.73 8.05
N MET A 75 -12.42 12.45 8.97
CA MET A 75 -12.56 11.34 9.92
C MET A 75 -13.79 11.53 10.82
N LEU A 76 -14.01 12.74 11.31
CA LEU A 76 -15.16 13.08 12.16
C LEU A 76 -16.48 13.01 11.36
N ALA A 77 -16.50 13.40 10.09
CA ALA A 77 -17.67 13.26 9.23
C ALA A 77 -18.04 11.77 9.00
N PHE A 78 -17.07 10.91 8.73
CA PHE A 78 -17.28 9.46 8.64
C PHE A 78 -17.77 8.89 9.99
N LEU A 79 -17.17 9.29 11.11
CA LEU A 79 -17.63 8.86 12.43
C LEU A 79 -19.08 9.29 12.67
N GLY A 80 -19.42 10.54 12.40
CA GLY A 80 -20.79 11.06 12.55
C GLY A 80 -21.81 10.29 11.71
N ALA A 81 -21.50 10.03 10.45
CA ALA A 81 -22.32 9.22 9.57
C ALA A 81 -22.47 7.77 10.09
N GLY A 82 -21.38 7.18 10.58
CA GLY A 82 -21.38 5.86 11.20
C GLY A 82 -22.23 5.80 12.47
N LEU A 83 -22.10 6.77 13.37
CA LEU A 83 -22.91 6.86 14.62
C LEU A 83 -24.40 7.03 14.31
N LEU A 84 -24.75 7.88 13.36
CA LEU A 84 -26.13 8.06 12.91
C LEU A 84 -26.68 6.77 12.30
N ALA A 85 -25.93 6.11 11.44
CA ALA A 85 -26.34 4.83 10.83
C ALA A 85 -26.51 3.75 11.90
N LEU A 86 -25.60 3.70 12.87
CA LEU A 86 -25.65 2.77 14.01
C LEU A 86 -26.88 2.99 14.88
N PHE A 87 -27.17 4.24 15.22
CA PHE A 87 -28.39 4.62 15.92
C PHE A 87 -29.65 4.19 15.15
N LEU A 88 -29.72 4.53 13.85
CA LEU A 88 -30.89 4.22 13.02
C LEU A 88 -31.08 2.70 12.82
N LEU A 89 -29.99 1.95 12.68
CA LEU A 89 -30.04 0.49 12.58
C LEU A 89 -30.48 -0.13 13.91
N GLY A 90 -29.93 0.32 15.05
CA GLY A 90 -30.32 -0.12 16.38
C GLY A 90 -31.79 0.16 16.68
N ARG A 91 -32.26 1.38 16.35
CA ARG A 91 -33.69 1.73 16.45
C ARG A 91 -34.59 0.85 15.59
N ARG A 92 -34.10 0.44 14.42
CA ARG A 92 -34.85 -0.43 13.52
C ARG A 92 -34.89 -1.88 13.96
N LEU A 93 -33.80 -2.41 14.50
CA LEU A 93 -33.66 -3.81 14.91
C LEU A 93 -34.27 -4.05 16.30
N PHE A 94 -34.22 -3.05 17.17
CA PHE A 94 -34.63 -3.11 18.56
C PHE A 94 -35.53 -1.92 18.93
N ASP A 95 -34.93 -0.84 19.45
CA ASP A 95 -35.60 0.40 19.86
C ASP A 95 -34.61 1.58 19.86
N ALA A 96 -35.14 2.81 20.04
CA ALA A 96 -34.31 4.01 20.06
C ALA A 96 -33.28 4.06 21.21
N PRO A 97 -33.58 3.67 22.43
CA PRO A 97 -32.60 3.59 23.53
C PRO A 97 -31.45 2.63 23.19
N SER A 98 -31.74 1.45 22.60
CA SER A 98 -30.70 0.48 22.16
C SER A 98 -29.79 1.04 21.08
N GLY A 99 -30.39 1.80 20.14
CA GLY A 99 -29.59 2.50 19.11
C GLY A 99 -28.65 3.55 19.72
N LEU A 100 -29.12 4.33 20.71
CA LEU A 100 -28.29 5.31 21.40
C LEU A 100 -27.16 4.65 22.21
N VAL A 101 -27.48 3.58 22.94
CA VAL A 101 -26.46 2.81 23.69
C VAL A 101 -25.41 2.23 22.75
N ALA A 102 -25.80 1.66 21.60
CA ALA A 102 -24.84 1.16 20.62
C ALA A 102 -23.93 2.28 20.07
N ALA A 103 -24.50 3.44 19.76
CA ALA A 103 -23.75 4.62 19.32
C ALA A 103 -22.79 5.12 20.42
N LEU A 104 -23.22 5.15 21.69
CA LEU A 104 -22.35 5.49 22.82
C LEU A 104 -21.18 4.50 22.94
N ILE A 105 -21.46 3.19 22.97
CA ILE A 105 -20.42 2.15 23.11
C ILE A 105 -19.40 2.27 21.98
N PHE A 106 -19.85 2.37 20.73
CA PHE A 106 -18.94 2.48 19.58
C PHE A 106 -18.16 3.80 19.58
N GLY A 107 -18.83 4.94 19.74
CA GLY A 107 -18.20 6.26 19.67
C GLY A 107 -17.19 6.52 20.79
N THR A 108 -17.31 5.81 21.92
CA THR A 108 -16.40 5.94 23.08
C THR A 108 -15.43 4.78 23.24
N ALA A 109 -15.49 3.78 22.34
CA ALA A 109 -14.53 2.68 22.33
C ALA A 109 -13.09 3.21 22.16
N PRO A 110 -12.12 2.79 23.00
CA PRO A 110 -10.78 3.38 23.00
C PRO A 110 -10.09 3.38 21.63
N PHE A 111 -10.24 2.31 20.89
CA PHE A 111 -9.62 2.21 19.55
C PHE A 111 -10.33 3.07 18.48
N VAL A 112 -11.63 3.34 18.65
CA VAL A 112 -12.36 4.31 17.81
C VAL A 112 -11.88 5.72 18.11
N VAL A 113 -11.75 6.07 19.41
CA VAL A 113 -11.19 7.36 19.87
C VAL A 113 -9.80 7.58 19.26
N TYR A 114 -8.90 6.60 19.37
CA TYR A 114 -7.60 6.63 18.71
C TYR A 114 -7.71 6.82 17.18
N SER A 115 -8.60 6.09 16.52
CA SER A 115 -8.77 6.15 15.08
C SER A 115 -9.28 7.50 14.57
N THR A 116 -9.90 8.32 15.45
CA THR A 116 -10.29 9.69 15.10
C THR A 116 -9.12 10.65 15.04
N THR A 117 -7.99 10.35 15.68
CA THR A 117 -6.80 11.21 15.69
C THR A 117 -5.84 10.94 14.56
N ASN A 118 -6.06 9.86 13.81
CA ASN A 118 -5.20 9.41 12.71
C ASN A 118 -5.96 9.44 11.38
N PHE A 119 -5.39 10.08 10.36
CA PHE A 119 -5.96 10.08 9.01
C PHE A 119 -5.67 8.75 8.31
N GLN A 120 -6.47 7.72 8.64
CA GLN A 120 -6.38 6.36 8.11
C GLN A 120 -7.72 5.88 7.56
N LEU A 121 -7.71 4.80 6.77
CA LEU A 121 -8.90 4.32 6.06
C LEU A 121 -9.80 3.41 6.90
N ASP A 122 -9.37 3.02 8.11
CA ASP A 122 -10.05 1.99 8.90
C ASP A 122 -11.31 2.50 9.60
N LEU A 123 -11.30 3.73 10.11
CA LEU A 123 -12.50 4.38 10.66
C LEU A 123 -13.54 4.71 9.56
N PRO A 124 -13.17 5.30 8.40
CA PRO A 124 -14.06 5.40 7.25
C PRO A 124 -14.63 4.06 6.80
N LEU A 125 -13.83 3.00 6.80
CA LEU A 125 -14.27 1.65 6.48
C LEU A 125 -15.35 1.16 7.46
N ALA A 126 -15.13 1.32 8.76
CA ALA A 126 -16.09 0.95 9.79
C ALA A 126 -17.42 1.72 9.63
N ALA A 127 -17.35 3.02 9.34
CA ALA A 127 -18.51 3.84 9.05
C ALA A 127 -19.27 3.35 7.81
N MET A 128 -18.57 3.05 6.71
CA MET A 128 -19.21 2.54 5.49
C MET A 128 -19.83 1.15 5.68
N VAL A 129 -19.22 0.28 6.50
CA VAL A 129 -19.81 -1.03 6.85
C VAL A 129 -21.16 -0.83 7.52
N ILE A 130 -21.25 0.01 8.56
CA ILE A 130 -22.53 0.20 9.29
C ILE A 130 -23.58 0.94 8.45
N VAL A 131 -23.17 1.92 7.64
CA VAL A 131 -24.08 2.59 6.70
C VAL A 131 -24.65 1.56 5.72
N THR A 132 -23.82 0.71 5.14
CA THR A 132 -24.27 -0.33 4.21
C THR A 132 -25.17 -1.37 4.87
N LEU A 133 -24.91 -1.75 6.12
CA LEU A 133 -25.80 -2.65 6.89
C LEU A 133 -27.17 -2.01 7.14
N LEU A 134 -27.22 -0.73 7.42
CA LEU A 134 -28.50 0.00 7.53
C LEU A 134 -29.26 -0.02 6.22
N GLU A 135 -28.60 0.30 5.11
CA GLU A 135 -29.23 0.30 3.79
C GLU A 135 -29.69 -1.12 3.39
N LEU A 136 -28.89 -2.14 3.64
CA LEU A 136 -29.23 -3.54 3.43
C LEU A 136 -30.50 -3.93 4.23
N ALA A 137 -30.57 -3.54 5.51
CA ALA A 137 -31.77 -3.76 6.32
C ALA A 137 -33.01 -3.02 5.77
N ARG A 138 -32.82 -1.80 5.19
CA ARG A 138 -33.90 -1.03 4.55
C ARG A 138 -34.39 -1.64 3.25
N THR A 139 -33.57 -2.42 2.52
CA THR A 139 -34.02 -3.14 1.33
C THR A 139 -35.11 -4.18 1.62
N ASN A 140 -35.19 -4.67 2.86
CA ASN A 140 -36.06 -5.76 3.28
C ASN A 140 -35.91 -7.00 2.36
N ALA A 141 -34.72 -7.59 2.35
CA ALA A 141 -34.33 -8.66 1.43
C ALA A 141 -34.61 -8.29 -0.04
N PHE A 142 -34.21 -7.11 -0.46
CA PHE A 142 -34.32 -6.55 -1.82
C PHE A 142 -35.74 -6.37 -2.34
N SER A 143 -36.75 -6.33 -1.47
CA SER A 143 -38.15 -6.07 -1.89
C SER A 143 -38.34 -4.60 -2.34
N ARG A 144 -37.51 -3.66 -1.90
CA ARG A 144 -37.61 -2.21 -2.15
C ARG A 144 -36.53 -1.77 -3.14
N ARG A 145 -36.94 -1.45 -4.36
CA ARG A 145 -36.00 -1.07 -5.46
C ARG A 145 -35.18 0.18 -5.15
N SER A 146 -35.79 1.23 -4.59
CA SER A 146 -35.09 2.48 -4.25
C SER A 146 -33.93 2.24 -3.25
N TRP A 147 -34.19 1.47 -2.19
CA TRP A 147 -33.17 1.13 -1.22
C TRP A 147 -32.12 0.17 -1.79
N SER A 148 -32.45 -0.66 -2.76
CA SER A 148 -31.47 -1.50 -3.46
C SER A 148 -30.53 -0.66 -4.34
N LEU A 149 -31.03 0.41 -4.98
CA LEU A 149 -30.17 1.36 -5.70
C LEU A 149 -29.24 2.12 -4.75
N ILE A 150 -29.76 2.63 -3.62
CA ILE A 150 -28.94 3.31 -2.61
C ILE A 150 -27.87 2.35 -2.07
N LEU A 151 -28.25 1.08 -1.80
CA LEU A 151 -27.28 0.04 -1.43
C LEU A 151 -26.20 -0.12 -2.49
N GLY A 152 -26.52 -0.10 -3.79
CA GLY A 152 -25.52 -0.16 -4.86
C GLY A 152 -24.49 0.98 -4.78
N VAL A 153 -24.95 2.20 -4.53
CA VAL A 153 -24.06 3.36 -4.31
C VAL A 153 -23.18 3.19 -3.07
N THR A 154 -23.77 2.75 -1.94
CA THR A 154 -22.98 2.56 -0.70
C THR A 154 -22.00 1.40 -0.82
N LEU A 155 -22.33 0.33 -1.56
CA LEU A 155 -21.39 -0.74 -1.91
C LEU A 155 -20.18 -0.19 -2.68
N ALA A 156 -20.41 0.63 -3.71
CA ALA A 156 -19.34 1.27 -4.47
C ALA A 156 -18.46 2.16 -3.57
N LEU A 157 -19.08 3.04 -2.79
CA LEU A 157 -18.35 3.94 -1.88
C LEU A 157 -17.51 3.15 -0.86
N GLY A 158 -18.08 2.11 -0.24
CA GLY A 158 -17.35 1.26 0.70
C GLY A 158 -16.15 0.56 0.04
N MET A 159 -16.32 0.01 -1.15
CA MET A 159 -15.21 -0.54 -1.94
C MET A 159 -14.16 0.52 -2.25
N LEU A 160 -14.57 1.73 -2.62
CA LEU A 160 -13.68 2.85 -2.94
C LEU A 160 -13.08 3.55 -1.70
N VAL A 161 -13.48 3.18 -0.48
CA VAL A 161 -12.79 3.52 0.76
C VAL A 161 -11.63 2.56 1.00
N LYS A 162 -11.89 1.24 1.01
CA LYS A 162 -10.82 0.24 1.26
C LYS A 162 -11.23 -1.13 0.73
N PRO A 163 -10.36 -1.86 -0.02
CA PRO A 163 -10.70 -3.16 -0.61
C PRO A 163 -11.23 -4.23 0.36
N PRO A 164 -10.76 -4.35 1.63
CA PRO A 164 -11.30 -5.31 2.60
C PRO A 164 -12.78 -5.11 2.95
N PHE A 165 -13.44 -4.03 2.52
CA PHE A 165 -14.87 -3.78 2.73
C PHE A 165 -15.73 -5.00 2.33
N ALA A 166 -15.38 -5.68 1.25
CA ALA A 166 -16.07 -6.88 0.80
C ALA A 166 -16.16 -7.98 1.88
N ILE A 167 -15.10 -8.15 2.70
CA ILE A 167 -15.06 -9.19 3.74
C ILE A 167 -16.16 -8.99 4.77
N TYR A 168 -16.49 -7.75 5.11
CA TYR A 168 -17.49 -7.41 6.13
C TYR A 168 -18.92 -7.44 5.58
N ILE A 169 -19.09 -7.17 4.28
CA ILE A 169 -20.43 -6.98 3.69
C ILE A 169 -20.92 -8.19 2.90
N LEU A 170 -20.03 -8.99 2.32
CA LEU A 170 -20.45 -10.19 1.59
C LEU A 170 -21.30 -11.14 2.41
N PRO A 171 -20.98 -11.49 3.68
CA PRO A 171 -21.80 -12.43 4.44
C PRO A 171 -23.24 -11.91 4.68
N PRO A 172 -23.49 -10.66 5.15
CA PRO A 172 -24.86 -10.17 5.34
C PRO A 172 -25.61 -9.97 4.02
N VAL A 173 -24.93 -9.61 2.92
CA VAL A 173 -25.54 -9.53 1.58
C VAL A 173 -25.95 -10.93 1.11
N ALA A 174 -25.08 -11.92 1.26
CA ALA A 174 -25.37 -13.31 0.90
C ALA A 174 -26.58 -13.89 1.69
N LEU A 175 -26.65 -13.61 3.00
CA LEU A 175 -27.79 -13.97 3.81
C LEU A 175 -29.09 -13.32 3.31
N SER A 176 -29.01 -12.02 2.96
CA SER A 176 -30.19 -11.29 2.43
C SER A 176 -30.58 -11.78 1.04
N ALA A 177 -29.62 -12.14 0.19
CA ALA A 177 -29.84 -12.75 -1.11
C ALA A 177 -30.50 -14.12 -0.99
N TRP A 178 -30.04 -14.94 -0.04
CA TRP A 178 -30.66 -16.24 0.26
C TRP A 178 -32.12 -16.09 0.71
N ARG A 179 -32.44 -15.12 1.57
CA ARG A 179 -33.83 -14.80 1.95
C ARG A 179 -34.65 -14.33 0.76
N ALA A 180 -34.07 -13.51 -0.12
CA ALA A 180 -34.72 -13.04 -1.35
C ALA A 180 -35.06 -14.21 -2.31
N ALA A 181 -34.15 -15.17 -2.47
CA ALA A 181 -34.35 -16.34 -3.33
C ALA A 181 -35.46 -17.29 -2.83
N ARG A 182 -35.75 -17.26 -1.53
CA ARG A 182 -36.83 -18.08 -0.91
C ARG A 182 -38.17 -17.35 -0.79
N ALA A 183 -38.25 -16.07 -1.17
CA ALA A 183 -39.49 -15.30 -1.12
C ALA A 183 -40.43 -15.66 -2.31
N SER A 184 -41.73 -15.44 -2.15
CA SER A 184 -42.72 -15.63 -3.19
C SER A 184 -42.47 -14.75 -4.43
N ASP A 185 -41.99 -13.51 -4.20
CA ASP A 185 -41.64 -12.52 -5.22
C ASP A 185 -40.12 -12.54 -5.59
N ARG A 186 -39.49 -13.74 -5.55
CA ARG A 186 -38.06 -13.95 -5.74
C ARG A 186 -37.47 -13.27 -7.00
N ARG A 187 -38.17 -13.34 -8.15
CA ARG A 187 -37.70 -12.77 -9.41
C ARG A 187 -37.45 -11.25 -9.26
N ARG A 188 -38.40 -10.52 -8.69
CA ARG A 188 -38.31 -9.08 -8.45
C ARG A 188 -37.17 -8.75 -7.47
N ARG A 189 -37.04 -9.52 -6.38
CA ARG A 189 -35.98 -9.31 -5.37
C ARG A 189 -34.59 -9.57 -5.94
N LEU A 190 -34.42 -10.67 -6.69
CA LEU A 190 -33.14 -10.98 -7.34
C LEU A 190 -32.80 -9.97 -8.44
N ALA A 191 -33.79 -9.44 -9.18
CA ALA A 191 -33.57 -8.33 -10.11
C ALA A 191 -33.10 -7.05 -9.39
N ASN A 192 -33.68 -6.71 -8.24
CA ASN A 192 -33.24 -5.58 -7.42
C ASN A 192 -31.83 -5.79 -6.82
N LEU A 193 -31.48 -7.02 -6.41
CA LEU A 193 -30.11 -7.38 -6.03
C LEU A 193 -29.15 -7.20 -7.21
N GLY A 194 -29.50 -7.75 -8.38
CA GLY A 194 -28.71 -7.60 -9.60
C GLY A 194 -28.47 -6.14 -9.93
N LEU A 195 -29.50 -5.30 -9.83
CA LEU A 195 -29.39 -3.86 -10.07
C LEU A 195 -28.45 -3.18 -9.07
N ALA A 196 -28.50 -3.54 -7.78
CA ALA A 196 -27.58 -3.03 -6.76
C ALA A 196 -26.12 -3.42 -7.06
N LEU A 197 -25.88 -4.69 -7.44
CA LEU A 197 -24.55 -5.20 -7.75
C LEU A 197 -23.99 -4.59 -9.03
N VAL A 198 -24.81 -4.44 -10.08
CA VAL A 198 -24.41 -3.79 -11.34
C VAL A 198 -24.05 -2.33 -11.10
N LEU A 199 -24.89 -1.58 -10.37
CA LEU A 199 -24.61 -0.18 -10.04
C LEU A 199 -23.35 -0.05 -9.20
N GLY A 200 -23.22 -0.85 -8.13
CA GLY A 200 -22.04 -0.88 -7.27
C GLY A 200 -20.77 -1.22 -8.03
N GLY A 201 -20.84 -2.24 -8.89
CA GLY A 201 -19.77 -2.63 -9.78
C GLY A 201 -19.39 -1.54 -10.76
N ALA A 202 -20.35 -0.97 -11.49
CA ALA A 202 -20.11 0.07 -12.48
C ALA A 202 -19.43 1.32 -11.88
N LEU A 203 -19.86 1.77 -10.70
CA LEU A 203 -19.29 2.93 -10.02
C LEU A 203 -17.87 2.66 -9.45
N SER A 204 -17.57 1.44 -9.05
CA SER A 204 -16.24 1.08 -8.53
C SER A 204 -15.28 0.60 -9.61
N LEU A 205 -15.80 0.17 -10.75
CA LEU A 205 -15.05 -0.39 -11.88
C LEU A 205 -13.90 0.50 -12.38
N PRO A 206 -14.02 1.83 -12.49
CA PRO A 206 -12.93 2.68 -12.96
C PRO A 206 -11.63 2.51 -12.16
N TRP A 207 -11.74 2.30 -10.85
CA TRP A 207 -10.56 2.08 -10.01
C TRP A 207 -10.14 0.60 -9.96
N TYR A 208 -11.11 -0.33 -9.85
CA TYR A 208 -10.81 -1.76 -9.68
C TYR A 208 -10.39 -2.45 -10.98
N GLY A 209 -10.93 -2.03 -12.13
CA GLY A 209 -10.69 -2.72 -13.37
C GLY A 209 -9.24 -2.83 -13.78
N PRO A 210 -8.45 -1.74 -13.81
CA PRO A 210 -7.02 -1.83 -14.10
C PRO A 210 -6.24 -2.67 -13.07
N ARG A 211 -6.84 -2.96 -11.92
CA ARG A 211 -6.22 -3.69 -10.79
C ARG A 211 -6.78 -5.09 -10.58
N LEU A 212 -7.68 -5.53 -11.46
CA LEU A 212 -8.45 -6.77 -11.28
C LEU A 212 -7.57 -8.01 -11.04
N PHE A 213 -6.45 -8.10 -11.73
CA PHE A 213 -5.51 -9.22 -11.59
C PHE A 213 -4.43 -8.96 -10.54
N GLY A 214 -3.95 -7.75 -10.41
CA GLY A 214 -2.83 -7.41 -9.52
C GLY A 214 -3.21 -7.26 -8.06
N LEU A 215 -4.36 -6.66 -7.76
CA LEU A 215 -4.79 -6.34 -6.40
C LEU A 215 -5.04 -7.59 -5.54
N PRO A 216 -5.79 -8.63 -6.00
CA PRO A 216 -5.99 -9.85 -5.21
C PRO A 216 -4.68 -10.55 -4.87
N LEU A 217 -3.74 -10.62 -5.83
CA LEU A 217 -2.43 -11.20 -5.60
C LEU A 217 -1.61 -10.40 -4.57
N GLN A 218 -1.66 -9.08 -4.62
CA GLN A 218 -1.01 -8.22 -3.64
C GLN A 218 -1.62 -8.38 -2.26
N MET A 219 -2.96 -8.47 -2.15
CA MET A 219 -3.65 -8.70 -0.89
C MET A 219 -3.29 -10.07 -0.30
N ALA A 220 -3.33 -11.14 -1.09
CA ALA A 220 -2.93 -12.48 -0.66
C ALA A 220 -1.46 -12.51 -0.21
N ASN A 221 -0.57 -11.87 -0.95
CA ASN A 221 0.84 -11.76 -0.61
C ASN A 221 1.06 -11.06 0.75
N ARG A 222 0.33 -9.96 1.00
CA ARG A 222 0.39 -9.25 2.30
C ARG A 222 -0.24 -10.07 3.43
N ALA A 223 -1.34 -10.77 3.16
CA ALA A 223 -2.05 -11.57 4.14
C ALA A 223 -1.24 -12.77 4.66
N PHE A 224 -0.36 -13.33 3.83
CA PHE A 224 0.34 -14.57 4.16
C PHE A 224 1.87 -14.45 4.05
N ARG A 225 2.44 -14.21 2.86
CA ARG A 225 3.89 -14.27 2.65
C ARG A 225 4.63 -13.15 3.39
N LEU A 226 4.27 -11.88 3.17
CA LEU A 226 4.93 -10.76 3.85
C LEU A 226 4.70 -10.79 5.37
N ALA A 227 3.55 -11.31 5.81
CA ALA A 227 3.29 -11.54 7.23
C ALA A 227 4.22 -12.62 7.80
N ALA A 228 4.52 -13.68 7.04
CA ALA A 228 5.49 -14.69 7.42
C ALA A 228 6.91 -14.12 7.54
N GLU A 229 7.33 -13.37 6.53
CA GLU A 229 8.63 -12.65 6.52
C GLU A 229 8.74 -11.65 7.70
N ALA A 230 7.59 -11.08 8.14
CA ALA A 230 7.50 -10.20 9.30
C ALA A 230 7.45 -10.93 10.66
N GLY A 231 7.61 -12.25 10.70
CA GLY A 231 7.57 -13.03 11.94
C GLY A 231 6.18 -13.15 12.56
N GLN A 232 5.10 -12.86 11.82
CA GLN A 232 3.73 -13.02 12.30
C GLN A 232 3.41 -14.51 12.57
N PRO A 233 2.61 -14.81 13.60
CA PRO A 233 2.31 -16.19 13.98
C PRO A 233 1.61 -16.94 12.84
N GLU A 234 1.81 -18.24 12.79
CA GLU A 234 1.09 -19.09 11.84
C GLU A 234 -0.43 -19.06 12.12
N PRO A 235 -1.26 -19.10 11.06
CA PRO A 235 -2.71 -19.19 11.23
C PRO A 235 -3.10 -20.37 12.11
N LEU A 236 -4.20 -20.21 12.89
CA LEU A 236 -4.78 -21.25 13.75
C LEU A 236 -3.90 -21.74 14.90
N THR A 237 -2.73 -21.17 15.14
CA THR A 237 -2.02 -21.39 16.41
C THR A 237 -2.75 -20.72 17.57
N VAL A 238 -2.55 -21.21 18.80
CA VAL A 238 -3.18 -20.63 20.01
C VAL A 238 -2.90 -19.14 20.12
N PHE A 239 -1.68 -18.71 19.83
CA PHE A 239 -1.32 -17.29 19.84
C PHE A 239 -2.11 -16.49 18.78
N SER A 240 -2.23 -17.03 17.56
CA SER A 240 -3.01 -16.42 16.47
C SER A 240 -4.51 -16.34 16.80
N LEU A 241 -5.07 -17.39 17.37
CA LEU A 241 -6.48 -17.47 17.76
C LEU A 241 -6.81 -16.51 18.91
N LEU A 242 -5.91 -16.34 19.87
CA LEU A 242 -6.10 -15.45 21.03
C LEU A 242 -5.75 -13.99 20.73
N PHE A 243 -5.15 -13.66 19.59
CA PHE A 243 -4.72 -12.29 19.27
C PHE A 243 -5.86 -11.28 19.35
N TYR A 244 -6.94 -11.49 18.60
CA TYR A 244 -8.09 -10.57 18.60
C TYR A 244 -8.97 -10.66 19.84
N PRO A 245 -9.28 -11.83 20.42
CA PRO A 245 -9.98 -11.90 21.70
C PRO A 245 -9.30 -11.10 22.81
N ARG A 246 -7.97 -11.20 22.94
CA ARG A 246 -7.20 -10.38 23.90
C ARG A 246 -7.25 -8.89 23.57
N ALA A 247 -7.15 -8.54 22.30
CA ALA A 247 -7.16 -7.15 21.84
C ALA A 247 -8.54 -6.49 21.96
N LEU A 248 -9.62 -7.26 21.99
CA LEU A 248 -10.98 -6.70 22.13
C LEU A 248 -11.12 -5.87 23.41
N LEU A 249 -10.49 -6.30 24.50
CA LEU A 249 -10.53 -5.58 25.76
C LEU A 249 -9.98 -4.14 25.66
N PRO A 250 -8.73 -3.89 25.26
CA PRO A 250 -8.20 -2.53 25.12
C PRO A 250 -8.83 -1.72 23.99
N MET A 251 -9.41 -2.39 22.98
CA MET A 251 -10.04 -1.73 21.83
C MET A 251 -11.48 -1.29 22.10
N PHE A 252 -12.26 -2.12 22.80
CA PHE A 252 -13.71 -1.95 22.95
C PHE A 252 -14.11 -1.56 24.38
N GLY A 253 -13.29 -1.92 25.37
CA GLY A 253 -13.52 -1.71 26.79
C GLY A 253 -14.16 -2.92 27.50
N LEU A 254 -13.86 -3.06 28.80
CA LEU A 254 -14.25 -4.23 29.58
C LEU A 254 -15.77 -4.40 29.65
N LEU A 255 -16.51 -3.35 30.08
CA LEU A 255 -17.96 -3.42 30.27
C LEU A 255 -18.68 -3.67 28.94
N ALA A 256 -18.24 -3.00 27.86
CA ALA A 256 -18.78 -3.22 26.53
C ALA A 256 -18.48 -4.64 26.01
N GLY A 257 -17.29 -5.18 26.33
CA GLY A 257 -16.89 -6.55 26.00
C GLY A 257 -17.73 -7.62 26.72
N LEU A 258 -18.01 -7.41 28.02
CA LEU A 258 -18.89 -8.31 28.79
C LEU A 258 -20.33 -8.27 28.29
N LEU A 259 -20.85 -7.08 27.99
CA LEU A 259 -22.18 -6.91 27.40
C LEU A 259 -22.26 -7.51 25.98
N PHE A 260 -21.18 -7.43 25.19
CA PHE A 260 -21.10 -8.09 23.89
C PHE A 260 -21.17 -9.62 24.04
N ALA A 261 -20.38 -10.20 24.96
CA ALA A 261 -20.40 -11.64 25.20
C ALA A 261 -21.78 -12.12 25.63
N TRP A 262 -22.44 -11.42 26.56
CA TRP A 262 -23.81 -11.67 26.96
C TRP A 262 -24.80 -11.46 25.81
N GLY A 263 -24.60 -10.42 25.02
CA GLY A 263 -25.43 -10.08 23.87
C GLY A 263 -25.43 -11.14 22.78
N LEU A 264 -24.33 -11.88 22.58
CA LEU A 264 -24.30 -13.02 21.67
C LEU A 264 -25.30 -14.11 22.05
N VAL A 265 -25.47 -14.35 23.38
CA VAL A 265 -26.45 -15.30 23.92
C VAL A 265 -27.86 -14.71 23.83
N ALA A 266 -28.04 -13.47 24.28
CA ALA A 266 -29.35 -12.81 24.28
C ALA A 266 -29.94 -12.70 22.87
N LEU A 267 -29.11 -12.49 21.86
CA LEU A 267 -29.49 -12.35 20.45
C LEU A 267 -30.08 -13.64 19.84
N VAL A 268 -29.89 -14.80 20.48
CA VAL A 268 -30.54 -16.06 20.06
C VAL A 268 -32.06 -15.91 20.04
N ARG A 269 -32.61 -15.10 20.96
CA ARG A 269 -34.06 -14.83 21.08
C ARG A 269 -34.58 -13.78 20.08
N GLU A 270 -33.69 -13.16 19.30
CA GLU A 270 -34.00 -12.08 18.33
C GLU A 270 -33.65 -12.51 16.88
N PRO A 271 -34.39 -13.46 16.27
CA PRO A 271 -34.00 -14.09 15.01
C PRO A 271 -33.86 -13.10 13.85
N ALA A 272 -34.62 -12.00 13.84
CA ALA A 272 -34.55 -10.97 12.80
C ALA A 272 -33.21 -10.22 12.81
N ALA A 273 -32.72 -9.84 13.99
CA ALA A 273 -31.45 -9.14 14.18
C ALA A 273 -30.25 -10.08 14.17
N ARG A 274 -30.41 -11.29 14.75
CA ARG A 274 -29.36 -12.31 14.88
C ARG A 274 -28.62 -12.58 13.56
N GLY A 275 -29.37 -12.91 12.52
CA GLY A 275 -28.78 -13.28 11.23
C GLY A 275 -27.92 -12.15 10.65
N LEU A 276 -28.41 -10.92 10.66
CA LEU A 276 -27.69 -9.76 10.17
C LEU A 276 -26.42 -9.48 10.99
N LEU A 277 -26.56 -9.40 12.33
CA LEU A 277 -25.44 -9.00 13.20
C LEU A 277 -24.39 -10.10 13.33
N TRP A 278 -24.76 -11.37 13.38
CA TRP A 278 -23.78 -12.47 13.38
C TRP A 278 -23.05 -12.59 12.04
N SER A 279 -23.73 -12.44 10.91
CA SER A 279 -23.07 -12.47 9.62
C SER A 279 -22.11 -11.29 9.42
N ALA A 280 -22.43 -10.11 9.97
CA ALA A 280 -21.60 -8.91 9.89
C ALA A 280 -20.42 -8.90 10.89
N SER A 281 -20.45 -9.75 11.93
CA SER A 281 -19.42 -9.79 12.97
C SER A 281 -18.62 -11.10 12.99
N LEU A 282 -19.29 -12.24 13.21
CA LEU A 282 -18.60 -13.50 13.45
C LEU A 282 -17.90 -14.07 12.20
N LEU A 283 -18.52 -13.94 11.01
CA LEU A 283 -17.93 -14.45 9.78
C LEU A 283 -16.69 -13.65 9.35
N PRO A 284 -16.71 -12.29 9.30
CA PRO A 284 -15.50 -11.50 9.09
C PRO A 284 -14.43 -11.75 10.14
N PHE A 285 -14.80 -11.88 11.42
CA PHE A 285 -13.89 -12.22 12.50
C PHE A 285 -13.18 -13.54 12.24
N GLY A 286 -13.90 -14.58 11.84
CA GLY A 286 -13.34 -15.88 11.45
C GLY A 286 -12.32 -15.76 10.32
N VAL A 287 -12.61 -14.94 9.30
CA VAL A 287 -11.67 -14.68 8.19
C VAL A 287 -10.35 -14.09 8.73
N PHE A 288 -10.41 -13.09 9.63
CA PHE A 288 -9.20 -12.48 10.18
C PHE A 288 -8.46 -13.39 11.16
N LEU A 289 -9.13 -14.34 11.81
CA LEU A 289 -8.44 -15.39 12.56
C LEU A 289 -7.63 -16.31 11.63
N ALA A 290 -8.12 -16.59 10.43
CA ALA A 290 -7.46 -17.45 9.45
C ALA A 290 -6.34 -16.77 8.66
N ILE A 291 -6.29 -15.44 8.61
CA ILE A 291 -5.22 -14.67 7.96
C ILE A 291 -3.99 -14.59 8.87
N ARG A 292 -2.79 -14.80 8.31
CA ARG A 292 -1.52 -14.74 9.06
C ARG A 292 -1.21 -13.31 9.54
N ASN A 293 -1.46 -12.31 8.70
CA ASN A 293 -1.22 -10.91 9.03
C ASN A 293 -2.20 -10.43 10.12
N LYS A 294 -1.70 -10.16 11.33
CA LYS A 294 -2.46 -9.70 12.49
C LYS A 294 -2.30 -8.19 12.67
N ASP A 295 -3.41 -7.45 12.60
CA ASP A 295 -3.44 -6.02 12.85
C ASP A 295 -4.78 -5.66 13.53
N LEU A 296 -4.74 -4.88 14.61
CA LEU A 296 -5.94 -4.46 15.35
C LEU A 296 -6.94 -3.73 14.46
N ARG A 297 -6.47 -3.02 13.44
CA ARG A 297 -7.29 -2.28 12.48
C ARG A 297 -8.27 -3.17 11.72
N TYR A 298 -7.97 -4.45 11.56
CA TYR A 298 -8.85 -5.38 10.83
C TYR A 298 -10.13 -5.73 11.57
N VAL A 299 -10.20 -5.57 12.87
CA VAL A 299 -11.43 -5.81 13.63
C VAL A 299 -12.22 -4.54 13.96
N LEU A 300 -11.65 -3.36 13.68
CA LEU A 300 -12.36 -2.09 13.88
C LEU A 300 -13.72 -2.03 13.15
N PRO A 301 -13.87 -2.48 11.88
CA PRO A 301 -15.15 -2.47 11.18
C PRO A 301 -16.20 -3.46 11.73
N ILE A 302 -15.81 -4.36 12.64
CA ILE A 302 -16.72 -5.27 13.34
C ILE A 302 -17.33 -4.58 14.57
N LEU A 303 -16.65 -3.62 15.17
CA LEU A 303 -17.07 -2.99 16.42
C LEU A 303 -18.47 -2.34 16.37
N PRO A 304 -18.93 -1.71 15.26
CA PRO A 304 -20.32 -1.23 15.18
C PRO A 304 -21.36 -2.32 15.39
N ALA A 305 -21.19 -3.48 14.73
CA ALA A 305 -22.09 -4.63 14.92
C ALA A 305 -21.96 -5.21 16.34
N ALA A 306 -20.74 -5.26 16.89
CA ALA A 306 -20.49 -5.68 18.27
C ALA A 306 -21.18 -4.74 19.28
N ALA A 307 -21.21 -3.42 19.01
CA ALA A 307 -21.92 -2.46 19.86
C ALA A 307 -23.45 -2.68 19.85
N LEU A 308 -24.03 -3.04 18.69
CA LEU A 308 -25.45 -3.44 18.62
C LEU A 308 -25.72 -4.73 19.38
N ILE A 309 -24.82 -5.71 19.29
CA ILE A 309 -24.92 -6.96 20.04
C ILE A 309 -24.83 -6.67 21.55
N ALA A 310 -23.91 -5.82 21.99
CA ALA A 310 -23.78 -5.40 23.39
C ALA A 310 -25.04 -4.69 23.88
N SER A 311 -25.66 -3.83 23.06
CA SER A 311 -26.92 -3.16 23.40
C SER A 311 -28.09 -4.14 23.52
N ALA A 312 -28.14 -5.20 22.69
CA ALA A 312 -29.11 -6.29 22.83
C ALA A 312 -28.91 -7.07 24.16
N GLY A 313 -27.63 -7.29 24.54
CA GLY A 313 -27.29 -7.86 25.85
C GLY A 313 -27.79 -7.02 27.02
N LEU A 314 -27.61 -5.69 26.94
CA LEU A 314 -28.11 -4.77 27.96
C LEU A 314 -29.64 -4.79 28.03
N ARG A 315 -30.35 -4.91 26.93
CA ARG A 315 -31.81 -5.02 26.84
C ARG A 315 -32.37 -6.24 27.57
N ALA A 316 -31.61 -7.32 27.62
CA ALA A 316 -32.04 -8.57 28.24
C ALA A 316 -32.14 -8.49 29.80
N PHE A 317 -31.62 -7.45 30.42
CA PHE A 317 -31.71 -7.26 31.87
C PHE A 317 -33.01 -6.59 32.30
N ALA A 318 -33.40 -6.80 33.56
CA ALA A 318 -34.54 -6.13 34.20
C ALA A 318 -34.36 -4.58 34.18
N PRO A 319 -35.46 -3.81 34.14
CA PRO A 319 -35.39 -2.34 33.95
C PRO A 319 -34.48 -1.59 34.93
N ALA A 320 -34.49 -1.99 36.19
CA ALA A 320 -33.64 -1.34 37.23
C ALA A 320 -32.15 -1.58 36.96
N LEU A 321 -31.76 -2.85 36.72
CA LEU A 321 -30.37 -3.23 36.40
C LEU A 321 -29.92 -2.63 35.06
N ARG A 322 -30.79 -2.62 34.05
CA ARG A 322 -30.51 -1.98 32.76
C ARG A 322 -30.20 -0.49 32.91
N ARG A 323 -30.97 0.26 33.75
CA ARG A 323 -30.69 1.67 34.03
C ARG A 323 -29.34 1.83 34.71
N ALA A 324 -29.06 1.03 35.75
CA ALA A 324 -27.79 1.08 36.48
C ALA A 324 -26.61 0.81 35.56
N LEU A 325 -26.67 -0.24 34.70
CA LEU A 325 -25.64 -0.55 33.73
C LEU A 325 -25.49 0.53 32.65
N THR A 326 -26.59 1.19 32.23
CA THR A 326 -26.50 2.33 31.29
C THR A 326 -25.77 3.52 31.92
N LEU A 327 -26.05 3.86 33.18
CA LEU A 327 -25.31 4.89 33.88
C LEU A 327 -23.85 4.54 34.10
N ALA A 328 -23.55 3.27 34.41
CA ALA A 328 -22.20 2.75 34.49
C ALA A 328 -21.47 2.87 33.16
N LEU A 329 -22.13 2.52 32.02
CA LEU A 329 -21.57 2.70 30.67
C LEU A 329 -21.22 4.16 30.39
N ILE A 330 -22.08 5.12 30.76
CA ILE A 330 -21.79 6.55 30.55
C ILE A 330 -20.58 6.98 31.39
N GLY A 331 -20.51 6.57 32.66
CA GLY A 331 -19.34 6.85 33.50
C GLY A 331 -18.05 6.24 32.96
N VAL A 332 -18.12 4.96 32.59
CA VAL A 332 -16.98 4.26 31.97
C VAL A 332 -16.57 4.89 30.63
N ALA A 333 -17.54 5.34 29.81
CA ALA A 333 -17.27 6.00 28.55
C ALA A 333 -16.44 7.29 28.76
N VAL A 334 -16.76 8.12 29.73
CA VAL A 334 -15.98 9.33 30.04
C VAL A 334 -14.55 8.97 30.45
N LEU A 335 -14.40 7.96 31.32
CA LEU A 335 -13.09 7.49 31.77
C LEU A 335 -12.28 6.90 30.63
N GLN A 336 -12.89 6.07 29.77
CA GLN A 336 -12.24 5.45 28.64
C GLN A 336 -11.79 6.48 27.59
N VAL A 337 -12.64 7.45 27.24
CA VAL A 337 -12.28 8.52 26.30
C VAL A 337 -11.12 9.34 26.85
N SER A 338 -11.16 9.69 28.14
CA SER A 338 -10.10 10.46 28.79
C SER A 338 -8.79 9.66 28.85
N ALA A 339 -8.87 8.38 29.21
CA ALA A 339 -7.69 7.49 29.27
C ALA A 339 -7.10 7.23 27.88
N ALA A 340 -7.92 6.93 26.87
CA ALA A 340 -7.48 6.66 25.51
C ALA A 340 -6.86 7.90 24.84
N ALA A 341 -7.49 9.08 25.02
CA ALA A 341 -7.05 10.31 24.39
C ALA A 341 -5.86 10.98 25.09
N PHE A 342 -5.84 11.00 26.44
CA PHE A 342 -4.87 11.81 27.19
C PHE A 342 -3.98 10.99 28.14
N GLY A 343 -4.20 9.68 28.22
CA GLY A 343 -3.34 8.77 28.97
C GLY A 343 -3.39 9.04 30.49
N VAL A 344 -4.44 8.56 31.18
CA VAL A 344 -4.44 8.58 32.64
C VAL A 344 -3.39 7.60 33.15
N PRO A 345 -2.30 8.04 33.82
CA PRO A 345 -1.12 7.20 34.09
C PRO A 345 -1.42 5.92 34.86
N ARG A 346 -2.40 5.95 35.79
CA ARG A 346 -2.81 4.78 36.58
C ARG A 346 -3.56 3.73 35.76
N LEU A 347 -4.44 4.16 34.84
CA LEU A 347 -5.22 3.26 33.95
C LEU A 347 -4.38 2.71 32.80
N ALA A 348 -3.44 3.48 32.27
CA ALA A 348 -2.54 3.05 31.19
C ALA A 348 -1.59 1.94 31.65
N ARG A 349 -1.29 1.82 32.97
CA ARG A 349 -0.46 0.77 33.54
C ARG A 349 -1.24 -0.49 33.93
N TRP A 350 -2.56 -0.42 33.91
CA TRP A 350 -3.40 -1.56 34.28
C TRP A 350 -3.47 -2.55 33.13
N THR A 351 -3.05 -3.77 33.38
CA THR A 351 -3.09 -4.86 32.41
C THR A 351 -4.09 -5.92 32.88
N ALA A 352 -4.90 -6.40 31.95
CA ALA A 352 -5.75 -7.55 32.15
C ALA A 352 -5.47 -8.59 31.06
N LEU A 353 -5.33 -9.85 31.43
CA LEU A 353 -4.99 -10.95 30.49
C LEU A 353 -3.69 -10.70 29.71
N GLY A 354 -2.73 -9.98 30.29
CA GLY A 354 -1.44 -9.66 29.65
C GLY A 354 -1.52 -8.58 28.56
N VAL A 355 -2.65 -7.83 28.48
CA VAL A 355 -2.80 -6.69 27.57
C VAL A 355 -3.21 -5.44 28.35
N PRO A 356 -2.90 -4.22 27.85
CA PRO A 356 -3.39 -2.98 28.48
C PRO A 356 -4.92 -2.98 28.60
N ALA A 357 -5.44 -2.46 29.70
CA ALA A 357 -6.90 -2.36 29.91
C ALA A 357 -7.56 -1.37 28.92
N VAL A 358 -6.80 -0.36 28.46
CA VAL A 358 -7.25 0.67 27.51
C VAL A 358 -6.18 0.91 26.50
N TYR A 359 -6.55 0.99 25.23
CA TYR A 359 -5.66 1.45 24.15
C TYR A 359 -5.47 2.97 24.27
N ALA A 360 -4.38 3.39 24.91
CA ALA A 360 -4.09 4.79 25.16
C ALA A 360 -3.04 5.34 24.18
N PHE A 361 -3.29 6.52 23.63
CA PHE A 361 -2.38 7.21 22.72
C PHE A 361 -2.40 8.73 23.01
N PRO A 362 -1.75 9.20 24.07
CA PRO A 362 -1.73 10.61 24.44
C PRO A 362 -0.97 11.46 23.41
N PRO A 363 -1.38 12.73 23.20
CA PRO A 363 -0.63 13.68 22.38
C PRO A 363 0.73 13.98 23.00
N SER A 364 1.68 14.39 22.19
CA SER A 364 3.02 14.78 22.63
C SER A 364 3.42 16.11 22.02
N PRO A 365 3.98 17.05 22.78
CA PRO A 365 4.51 18.30 22.25
C PRO A 365 5.85 18.13 21.55
N THR A 366 6.40 16.92 21.49
CA THR A 366 7.72 16.62 20.99
C THR A 366 7.81 16.86 19.48
N MET A 367 8.63 17.80 19.06
CA MET A 367 8.90 18.11 17.65
C MET A 367 10.08 17.29 17.12
N TRP A 368 9.99 16.90 15.85
CA TRP A 368 11.01 16.18 15.12
C TRP A 368 11.57 17.05 13.99
N PRO A 369 12.85 16.95 13.59
CA PRO A 369 13.51 17.91 12.73
C PRO A 369 13.29 17.70 11.22
N GLN A 370 12.22 16.98 10.78
CA GLN A 370 12.02 16.70 9.36
C GLN A 370 12.00 17.94 8.47
N ARG A 371 11.31 19.00 8.91
CA ARG A 371 11.21 20.23 8.13
C ARG A 371 12.53 20.96 8.07
N GLU A 372 13.28 21.02 9.17
CA GLU A 372 14.62 21.57 9.24
C GLU A 372 15.56 20.84 8.27
N ILE A 373 15.58 19.49 8.34
CA ILE A 373 16.38 18.65 7.44
C ILE A 373 16.01 18.89 5.97
N LEU A 374 14.72 18.96 5.63
CA LEU A 374 14.28 19.25 4.25
C LEU A 374 14.73 20.65 3.79
N GLN A 375 14.74 21.64 4.67
CA GLN A 375 15.23 22.99 4.36
C GLN A 375 16.76 23.01 4.16
N VAL A 376 17.52 22.24 4.93
CA VAL A 376 18.95 22.07 4.71
C VAL A 376 19.19 21.45 3.33
N ILE A 377 18.52 20.36 3.01
CA ILE A 377 18.64 19.69 1.71
C ILE A 377 18.27 20.63 0.55
N LEU A 378 17.20 21.40 0.70
CA LEU A 378 16.76 22.36 -0.33
C LEU A 378 17.79 23.45 -0.61
N ARG A 379 18.42 23.99 0.43
CA ARG A 379 19.50 24.97 0.30
C ARG A 379 20.73 24.40 -0.40
N GLU A 380 21.15 23.20 -0.01
CA GLU A 380 22.30 22.51 -0.61
C GLU A 380 22.01 22.05 -2.06
N ALA A 381 20.76 21.77 -2.40
CA ALA A 381 20.34 21.49 -3.76
C ALA A 381 20.21 22.76 -4.63
N GLY A 382 20.36 23.96 -4.08
CA GLY A 382 20.15 25.22 -4.82
C GLY A 382 18.69 25.34 -5.33
N SER A 383 17.72 24.83 -4.59
CA SER A 383 16.29 24.80 -4.93
C SER A 383 15.94 24.03 -6.23
N ARG A 384 16.89 23.26 -6.81
CA ARG A 384 16.63 22.36 -7.95
C ARG A 384 16.00 21.06 -7.47
N PRO A 385 15.34 20.30 -8.38
CA PRO A 385 14.89 18.94 -8.07
C PRO A 385 16.05 18.04 -7.62
N ALA A 386 15.83 17.30 -6.53
CA ALA A 386 16.84 16.39 -5.98
C ALA A 386 16.21 15.12 -5.40
N THR A 387 17.00 14.04 -5.38
CA THR A 387 16.57 12.74 -4.83
C THR A 387 17.16 12.52 -3.45
N VAL A 388 16.30 12.25 -2.49
CA VAL A 388 16.62 12.04 -1.09
C VAL A 388 16.29 10.60 -0.68
N SER A 389 17.25 9.85 -0.18
CA SER A 389 17.01 8.52 0.42
C SER A 389 16.90 8.63 1.94
N VAL A 390 15.77 8.21 2.50
CA VAL A 390 15.57 8.08 3.95
C VAL A 390 15.78 6.62 4.33
N VAL A 391 16.88 6.33 4.99
CA VAL A 391 17.32 4.98 5.32
C VAL A 391 16.46 4.36 6.42
N PRO A 392 16.22 5.00 7.59
CA PRO A 392 15.41 4.43 8.65
C PRO A 392 13.93 4.31 8.25
N ASN A 393 13.25 3.36 8.88
CA ASN A 393 11.79 3.20 8.80
C ASN A 393 11.15 3.27 10.20
N TYR A 394 11.69 4.14 11.06
CA TYR A 394 11.12 4.41 12.38
C TYR A 394 9.81 5.19 12.25
N SER A 395 8.84 4.96 13.16
CA SER A 395 7.48 5.51 13.04
C SER A 395 7.44 7.01 12.83
N PHE A 396 8.22 7.74 13.60
CA PHE A 396 8.31 9.20 13.53
C PHE A 396 9.48 9.71 12.66
N PHE A 397 10.27 8.81 12.04
CA PHE A 397 11.40 9.18 11.21
C PHE A 397 11.59 8.17 10.07
N SER A 398 10.84 8.36 8.99
CA SER A 398 10.75 7.44 7.85
C SER A 398 10.50 8.18 6.54
N ALA A 399 10.74 7.53 5.42
CA ALA A 399 10.46 8.09 4.10
C ALA A 399 9.01 8.61 3.96
N SER A 400 8.04 8.00 4.64
CA SER A 400 6.63 8.45 4.59
C SER A 400 6.43 9.82 5.20
N ASN A 401 7.09 10.10 6.34
CA ASN A 401 7.01 11.41 7.00
C ASN A 401 7.64 12.49 6.13
N PHE A 402 8.83 12.24 5.59
CA PHE A 402 9.55 13.18 4.73
C PHE A 402 8.81 13.46 3.43
N ARG A 403 8.21 12.44 2.78
CA ARG A 403 7.39 12.62 1.58
C ARG A 403 6.18 13.51 1.83
N TYR A 404 5.48 13.27 2.95
CA TYR A 404 4.34 14.11 3.31
C TYR A 404 4.74 15.57 3.49
N TYR A 405 5.81 15.85 4.22
CA TYR A 405 6.28 17.24 4.41
C TYR A 405 6.76 17.85 3.11
N ALA A 406 7.54 17.13 2.30
CA ALA A 406 7.98 17.60 1.00
C ALA A 406 6.78 17.92 0.07
N ALA A 407 5.79 17.02 0.03
CA ALA A 407 4.59 17.24 -0.76
C ALA A 407 3.77 18.43 -0.24
N ARG A 408 3.52 18.51 1.07
CA ARG A 408 2.76 19.61 1.70
C ARG A 408 3.38 20.98 1.46
N ASP A 409 4.69 21.06 1.65
CA ASP A 409 5.43 22.33 1.55
C ASP A 409 5.87 22.64 0.09
N GLY A 410 5.44 21.81 -0.89
CA GLY A 410 5.69 22.05 -2.33
C GLY A 410 7.16 21.93 -2.74
N LEU A 411 7.98 21.17 -1.99
CA LEU A 411 9.41 21.07 -2.25
C LEU A 411 9.69 20.19 -3.47
N PRO A 412 10.63 20.54 -4.35
CA PRO A 412 11.00 19.76 -5.54
C PRO A 412 11.89 18.56 -5.18
N LEU A 413 11.54 17.81 -4.13
CA LEU A 413 12.33 16.71 -3.60
C LEU A 413 11.62 15.36 -3.83
N THR A 414 12.32 14.41 -4.46
CA THR A 414 11.89 13.03 -4.61
C THR A 414 12.42 12.20 -3.45
N VAL A 415 11.55 11.84 -2.50
CA VAL A 415 11.94 11.09 -1.31
C VAL A 415 11.74 9.61 -1.51
N THR A 416 12.82 8.82 -1.43
CA THR A 416 12.86 7.37 -1.57
C THR A 416 13.19 6.68 -0.24
N ARG A 417 13.05 5.35 -0.20
CA ARG A 417 13.50 4.52 0.94
C ARG A 417 14.96 4.09 0.76
N ALA A 418 15.50 3.41 1.77
CA ALA A 418 16.80 2.76 1.69
C ALA A 418 16.96 1.91 0.42
N TRP A 419 18.12 2.02 -0.21
CA TRP A 419 18.48 1.28 -1.43
C TRP A 419 18.81 -0.20 -1.14
N ASP A 420 18.89 -1.01 -2.17
CA ASP A 420 19.20 -2.44 -2.03
C ASP A 420 20.70 -2.71 -2.02
N GLU A 421 21.39 -2.42 -3.10
CA GLU A 421 22.81 -2.74 -3.32
C GLU A 421 23.65 -1.47 -3.41
N TYR A 422 23.24 -0.52 -4.25
CA TYR A 422 23.90 0.75 -4.46
C TYR A 422 22.96 1.93 -4.25
N PRO A 423 23.48 3.11 -3.83
CA PRO A 423 22.66 4.33 -3.70
C PRO A 423 22.36 4.97 -5.06
N LEU A 424 21.87 4.18 -6.02
CA LEU A 424 21.64 4.59 -7.40
C LEU A 424 20.61 5.72 -7.50
N GLY A 425 20.99 6.81 -8.15
CA GLY A 425 20.18 8.01 -8.33
C GLY A 425 19.98 8.84 -7.07
N VAL A 426 20.63 8.49 -5.96
CA VAL A 426 20.49 9.22 -4.68
C VAL A 426 21.50 10.37 -4.61
N GLU A 427 21.02 11.57 -4.30
CA GLU A 427 21.86 12.75 -4.08
C GLU A 427 22.06 13.05 -2.61
N PHE A 428 21.01 12.87 -1.81
CA PHE A 428 21.05 13.09 -0.36
C PHE A 428 20.61 11.84 0.38
N ILE A 429 21.25 11.58 1.52
CA ILE A 429 20.98 10.42 2.37
C ILE A 429 20.68 10.90 3.78
N ILE A 430 19.54 10.47 4.32
CA ILE A 430 19.16 10.70 5.71
C ILE A 430 19.35 9.42 6.49
N LEU A 431 20.18 9.48 7.52
CA LEU A 431 20.52 8.39 8.42
C LEU A 431 20.01 8.68 9.84
N LYS A 432 19.89 7.63 10.64
CA LYS A 432 19.52 7.69 12.05
C LYS A 432 20.27 6.61 12.81
N THR A 433 20.82 6.92 13.99
CA THR A 433 21.37 5.90 14.90
C THR A 433 20.27 5.20 15.71
N GLY A 434 20.60 4.13 16.40
CA GLY A 434 19.69 3.40 17.27
C GLY A 434 18.55 2.70 16.50
N ASN A 435 17.32 2.77 17.01
CA ASN A 435 16.18 2.05 16.46
C ASN A 435 15.82 2.49 15.03
N GLN A 436 15.97 1.57 14.07
CA GLN A 436 15.67 1.80 12.65
C GLN A 436 14.20 1.56 12.28
N GLY A 437 13.40 1.00 13.18
CA GLY A 437 12.00 0.66 12.95
C GLY A 437 11.69 -0.83 13.16
N PRO A 438 10.52 -1.33 12.69
CA PRO A 438 10.11 -2.72 12.87
C PRO A 438 11.01 -3.71 12.12
N ALA A 439 11.39 -4.81 12.76
CA ALA A 439 12.35 -5.82 12.23
C ALA A 439 12.05 -6.27 10.80
N PHE A 440 10.77 -6.46 10.46
CA PHE A 440 10.35 -6.91 9.13
C PHE A 440 10.62 -5.91 7.98
N SER A 441 10.96 -4.67 8.29
CA SER A 441 11.08 -3.59 7.29
C SER A 441 12.44 -2.90 7.25
N ILE A 442 13.37 -3.30 8.11
CA ILE A 442 14.64 -2.59 8.34
C ILE A 442 15.89 -3.32 7.85
N ALA A 443 15.75 -4.49 7.23
CA ALA A 443 16.90 -5.26 6.76
C ALA A 443 17.88 -4.46 5.88
N LYS A 444 17.37 -3.57 5.02
CA LYS A 444 18.19 -2.68 4.21
C LYS A 444 18.88 -1.61 5.06
N ALA A 445 18.13 -0.97 5.95
CA ALA A 445 18.65 0.05 6.86
C ALA A 445 19.76 -0.52 7.75
N GLN A 446 19.55 -1.73 8.30
CA GLN A 446 20.54 -2.39 9.12
C GLN A 446 21.85 -2.66 8.35
N ARG A 447 21.78 -3.24 7.14
CA ARG A 447 22.98 -3.46 6.30
C ARG A 447 23.76 -2.17 6.02
N ILE A 448 23.04 -1.07 5.73
CA ILE A 448 23.66 0.23 5.49
C ILE A 448 24.34 0.74 6.76
N MET A 449 23.65 0.69 7.90
CA MET A 449 24.18 1.16 9.17
C MET A 449 25.36 0.29 9.66
N GLU A 450 25.31 -1.03 9.47
CA GLU A 450 26.42 -1.94 9.78
C GLU A 450 27.65 -1.69 8.91
N ARG A 451 27.44 -1.39 7.62
CA ARG A 451 28.53 -1.01 6.70
C ARG A 451 29.21 0.28 7.19
N LEU A 452 28.42 1.30 7.55
CA LEU A 452 28.95 2.57 8.08
C LEU A 452 29.65 2.37 9.44
N ALA A 453 29.11 1.54 10.33
CA ALA A 453 29.70 1.27 11.64
C ALA A 453 31.05 0.53 11.54
N ARG A 454 31.29 -0.27 10.50
CA ARG A 454 32.57 -0.91 10.21
C ARG A 454 33.62 0.04 9.61
N GLY A 455 33.20 1.25 9.25
CA GLY A 455 33.98 2.21 8.50
C GLY A 455 34.01 1.91 7.00
N ASP A 456 33.57 2.85 6.21
CA ASP A 456 33.61 2.79 4.73
C ASP A 456 34.15 4.12 4.20
N PRO A 457 35.48 4.28 4.17
CA PRO A 457 36.09 5.56 3.74
C PRO A 457 35.69 5.97 2.33
N ALA A 458 35.44 5.03 1.43
CA ALA A 458 35.03 5.32 0.07
C ALA A 458 33.60 5.91 0.02
N PHE A 459 32.68 5.35 0.82
CA PHE A 459 31.34 5.89 0.97
C PHE A 459 31.36 7.26 1.66
N GLU A 460 32.14 7.42 2.73
CA GLU A 460 32.21 8.67 3.49
C GLU A 460 32.75 9.83 2.65
N ARG A 461 33.73 9.56 1.77
CA ARG A 461 34.26 10.56 0.82
C ARG A 461 33.25 10.91 -0.28
N ALA A 462 32.49 9.91 -0.78
CA ALA A 462 31.47 10.14 -1.80
C ALA A 462 30.22 10.83 -1.24
N PHE A 463 29.92 10.62 0.05
CA PHE A 463 28.77 11.17 0.76
C PHE A 463 29.18 11.81 2.08
N PRO A 464 29.91 12.97 2.07
CA PRO A 464 30.24 13.70 3.30
C PRO A 464 28.98 14.16 4.04
N VAL A 465 29.11 14.30 5.36
CA VAL A 465 28.06 14.83 6.23
C VAL A 465 27.91 16.32 6.02
N ILE A 466 26.68 16.80 5.86
CA ILE A 466 26.33 18.22 5.70
C ILE A 466 25.49 18.76 6.86
N TRP A 467 24.88 17.88 7.65
CA TRP A 467 24.09 18.23 8.82
C TRP A 467 24.03 17.07 9.79
N GLU A 468 24.08 17.35 11.09
CA GLU A 468 23.85 16.40 12.17
C GLU A 468 23.04 17.05 13.29
N GLY A 469 22.23 16.25 13.99
CA GLY A 469 21.45 16.74 15.11
C GLY A 469 20.78 15.62 15.92
N PRO A 470 20.45 15.92 17.19
CA PRO A 470 19.79 14.98 18.08
C PRO A 470 18.31 14.77 17.70
N LEU A 471 17.83 13.57 17.96
CA LEU A 471 16.42 13.23 17.81
C LEU A 471 15.74 13.04 19.18
N PRO A 472 14.43 13.25 19.28
CA PRO A 472 13.71 13.17 20.55
C PRO A 472 13.72 11.80 21.24
N ASP A 473 14.06 10.74 20.53
CA ASP A 473 14.22 9.39 21.09
C ASP A 473 15.64 9.11 21.63
N GLY A 474 16.48 10.14 21.75
CA GLY A 474 17.85 10.04 22.23
C GLY A 474 18.86 9.59 21.17
N SER A 475 18.43 9.32 19.95
CA SER A 475 19.32 8.98 18.84
C SER A 475 19.83 10.24 18.10
N GLN A 476 20.75 10.05 17.15
CA GLN A 476 21.29 11.10 16.29
C GLN A 476 20.80 10.89 14.85
N ALA A 477 20.48 11.98 14.16
CA ALA A 477 20.27 11.97 12.72
C ALA A 477 21.42 12.69 12.01
N SER A 478 21.75 12.21 10.80
CA SER A 478 22.69 12.89 9.92
C SER A 478 22.15 12.96 8.49
N VAL A 479 22.55 14.01 7.79
CA VAL A 479 22.28 14.19 6.35
C VAL A 479 23.62 14.18 5.64
N ARG A 480 23.71 13.37 4.60
CA ARG A 480 24.88 13.27 3.73
C ARG A 480 24.51 13.70 2.31
N GLN A 481 25.47 14.31 1.61
CA GLN A 481 25.30 14.76 0.22
C GLN A 481 26.31 14.06 -0.68
N ARG A 482 25.88 13.58 -1.86
CA ARG A 482 26.81 13.09 -2.86
C ARG A 482 27.69 14.22 -3.38
N ARG A 483 28.99 14.14 -3.09
CA ARG A 483 30.03 15.06 -3.55
C ARG A 483 31.23 14.25 -4.05
N LEU A 484 31.33 14.08 -5.37
CA LEU A 484 32.42 13.32 -5.97
C LEU A 484 33.64 14.26 -6.15
N THR A 485 34.71 13.95 -5.45
CA THR A 485 36.01 14.60 -5.60
C THR A 485 36.96 13.69 -6.35
N PRO A 486 37.89 14.23 -7.14
CA PRO A 486 38.91 13.43 -7.82
C PRO A 486 39.72 12.61 -6.82
N VAL A 487 40.08 11.40 -7.19
CA VAL A 487 40.96 10.54 -6.38
C VAL A 487 42.37 11.09 -6.44
N ALA A 488 42.89 11.62 -5.32
CA ALA A 488 44.23 12.14 -5.25
C ALA A 488 45.27 11.00 -5.35
N GLY A 489 46.34 11.22 -6.13
CA GLY A 489 47.46 10.31 -6.23
C GLY A 489 47.22 9.04 -7.07
N ALA A 490 46.02 8.86 -7.65
CA ALA A 490 45.75 7.75 -8.52
C ALA A 490 46.15 8.07 -9.97
N SER A 491 46.75 7.09 -10.67
CA SER A 491 47.00 7.21 -12.11
C SER A 491 45.69 7.02 -12.87
N PRO A 492 45.34 7.91 -13.83
CA PRO A 492 44.13 7.76 -14.64
C PRO A 492 44.10 6.43 -15.38
N SER A 493 45.22 5.98 -15.94
CA SER A 493 45.32 4.70 -16.65
C SER A 493 45.09 3.49 -15.73
N GLU A 494 45.54 3.55 -14.50
CA GLU A 494 45.32 2.49 -13.52
C GLU A 494 43.84 2.37 -13.12
N VAL A 495 43.14 3.50 -12.96
CA VAL A 495 41.71 3.51 -12.64
C VAL A 495 40.87 2.98 -13.82
N VAL A 496 41.26 3.31 -15.06
CA VAL A 496 40.62 2.75 -16.29
C VAL A 496 40.81 1.21 -16.31
N ARG A 497 42.03 0.73 -16.14
CA ARG A 497 42.32 -0.69 -16.12
C ARG A 497 41.50 -1.43 -15.04
N ARG A 498 41.43 -0.91 -13.82
CA ARG A 498 40.62 -1.48 -12.73
C ARG A 498 39.13 -1.49 -13.08
N PHE A 499 38.63 -0.47 -13.73
CA PHE A 499 37.23 -0.44 -14.17
C PHE A 499 36.95 -1.54 -15.18
N GLU A 500 37.81 -1.69 -16.21
CA GLU A 500 37.69 -2.73 -17.23
C GLU A 500 37.73 -4.15 -16.64
N GLU A 501 38.63 -4.41 -15.69
CA GLU A 501 38.75 -5.69 -14.97
C GLU A 501 37.52 -5.99 -14.11
N SER A 502 36.86 -4.95 -13.59
CA SER A 502 35.76 -5.10 -12.63
C SER A 502 34.37 -5.18 -13.28
N ILE A 503 34.23 -4.90 -14.56
CA ILE A 503 32.93 -4.81 -15.21
C ILE A 503 32.22 -6.18 -15.29
N VAL A 504 32.96 -7.25 -15.55
CA VAL A 504 32.39 -8.61 -15.61
C VAL A 504 31.92 -9.08 -14.24
N PRO A 505 32.71 -8.96 -13.15
CA PRO A 505 32.24 -9.19 -11.79
C PRO A 505 31.03 -8.34 -11.41
N PHE A 506 31.02 -7.06 -11.80
CA PHE A 506 29.89 -6.15 -11.56
C PHE A 506 28.58 -6.62 -12.20
N LEU A 507 28.64 -7.20 -13.40
CA LEU A 507 27.46 -7.69 -14.11
C LEU A 507 26.92 -9.02 -13.55
N GLY A 508 27.75 -9.82 -12.84
CA GLY A 508 27.40 -11.16 -12.32
C GLY A 508 26.11 -11.25 -11.50
N PRO A 509 25.78 -10.29 -10.61
CA PRO A 509 24.51 -10.23 -9.91
C PRO A 509 23.27 -10.02 -10.78
N TYR A 510 23.42 -9.43 -11.98
CA TYR A 510 22.35 -9.08 -12.91
C TYR A 510 22.20 -10.04 -14.07
N ALA A 511 23.33 -10.57 -14.57
CA ALA A 511 23.40 -11.43 -15.75
C ALA A 511 24.37 -12.59 -15.51
N ARG A 512 23.94 -13.81 -15.83
CA ARG A 512 24.74 -15.04 -15.80
C ARG A 512 24.91 -15.58 -17.20
N ASP A 513 25.89 -16.46 -17.38
CA ASP A 513 26.17 -17.14 -18.64
C ASP A 513 26.28 -16.12 -19.79
N LEU A 514 27.04 -15.03 -19.54
CA LEU A 514 27.34 -14.02 -20.55
C LEU A 514 28.21 -14.64 -21.65
N ASP A 515 27.62 -14.79 -22.83
CA ASP A 515 28.33 -15.33 -24.00
C ASP A 515 28.80 -14.19 -24.93
N GLN A 516 30.08 -14.19 -25.27
CA GLN A 516 30.73 -13.21 -26.16
C GLN A 516 30.48 -11.75 -25.73
N LEU A 517 30.64 -11.45 -24.41
CA LEU A 517 30.52 -10.09 -23.91
C LEU A 517 31.60 -9.19 -24.55
N ARG A 518 31.16 -8.10 -25.16
CA ARG A 518 31.98 -6.97 -25.60
C ARG A 518 31.57 -5.73 -24.83
N VAL A 519 32.56 -5.00 -24.38
CA VAL A 519 32.36 -3.75 -23.64
C VAL A 519 33.04 -2.65 -24.42
N ASP A 520 32.26 -1.65 -24.83
CA ASP A 520 32.80 -0.46 -25.48
C ASP A 520 32.61 0.72 -24.54
N LEU A 521 33.71 1.39 -24.22
CA LEU A 521 33.82 2.42 -23.21
C LEU A 521 34.25 3.74 -23.87
N SER A 522 33.40 4.75 -23.83
CA SER A 522 33.76 6.14 -24.09
C SER A 522 34.12 6.82 -22.79
N ILE A 523 35.38 6.71 -22.36
CA ILE A 523 35.89 7.22 -21.10
C ILE A 523 36.95 8.32 -21.39
N ASP A 524 36.82 9.45 -20.70
CA ASP A 524 37.95 10.36 -20.44
C ASP A 524 38.64 9.88 -19.14
N PRO A 525 39.90 9.47 -19.16
CA PRO A 525 40.59 8.99 -17.98
C PRO A 525 40.61 10.01 -16.83
N GLN A 526 40.63 11.33 -17.11
CA GLN A 526 40.53 12.37 -16.09
C GLN A 526 39.12 12.49 -15.50
N ALA A 527 38.07 12.28 -16.32
CA ALA A 527 36.70 12.28 -15.84
C ALA A 527 36.41 11.03 -14.96
N LEU A 528 37.02 9.89 -15.26
CA LEU A 528 36.88 8.69 -14.43
C LEU A 528 37.49 8.85 -13.03
N LEU A 529 38.51 9.68 -12.85
CA LEU A 529 39.01 10.05 -11.51
C LEU A 529 37.92 10.73 -10.66
N ARG A 530 36.91 11.36 -11.29
CA ARG A 530 35.71 11.91 -10.64
C ARG A 530 34.53 10.94 -10.69
N GLY A 531 34.74 9.70 -11.19
CA GLY A 531 33.70 8.69 -11.33
C GLY A 531 32.76 8.88 -12.52
N GLU A 532 33.10 9.75 -13.48
CA GLU A 532 32.25 10.10 -14.61
C GLU A 532 32.60 9.22 -15.83
N ILE A 533 31.58 8.57 -16.41
CA ILE A 533 31.70 7.79 -17.65
C ILE A 533 30.63 8.31 -18.61
N ARG A 534 31.07 8.84 -19.76
CA ARG A 534 30.18 9.47 -20.73
C ARG A 534 29.22 8.45 -21.34
N ARG A 535 29.75 7.30 -21.79
CA ARG A 535 28.96 6.21 -22.38
C ARG A 535 29.63 4.87 -22.09
N LEU A 536 28.80 3.90 -21.72
CA LEU A 536 29.14 2.50 -21.55
C LEU A 536 28.21 1.69 -22.45
N ARG A 537 28.72 0.95 -23.42
CA ARG A 537 27.97 0.06 -24.30
C ARG A 537 28.33 -1.38 -24.01
N LEU A 538 27.32 -2.20 -23.82
CA LEU A 538 27.43 -3.63 -23.53
C LEU A 538 26.80 -4.39 -24.68
N GLU A 539 27.53 -5.31 -25.28
CA GLU A 539 27.05 -6.23 -26.30
C GLU A 539 27.33 -7.66 -25.84
N ALA A 540 26.35 -8.53 -25.98
CA ALA A 540 26.51 -9.95 -25.66
C ALA A 540 25.64 -10.78 -26.61
N ARG A 541 26.17 -11.96 -27.04
CA ARG A 541 25.40 -12.89 -27.84
C ARG A 541 24.21 -13.46 -27.09
N SER A 542 24.40 -13.82 -25.81
CA SER A 542 23.31 -14.22 -24.93
C SER A 542 23.68 -14.02 -23.47
N ALA A 543 22.65 -13.91 -22.64
CA ALA A 543 22.76 -13.86 -21.17
C ALA A 543 21.50 -14.41 -20.51
N ARG A 544 21.61 -14.90 -19.28
CA ARG A 544 20.47 -15.25 -18.42
C ARG A 544 20.26 -14.19 -17.35
N VAL A 545 19.04 -13.70 -17.19
CA VAL A 545 18.71 -12.71 -16.17
C VAL A 545 18.77 -13.35 -14.77
N ALA A 546 19.73 -12.91 -13.97
CA ALA A 546 20.03 -13.53 -12.66
C ALA A 546 18.91 -13.37 -11.62
N GLU A 547 18.14 -12.28 -11.68
CA GLU A 547 17.07 -11.99 -10.72
C GLU A 547 16.00 -13.08 -10.66
N PHE A 548 15.70 -13.71 -11.78
CA PHE A 548 14.68 -14.73 -11.87
C PHE A 548 15.18 -16.13 -11.47
N ALA A 549 16.48 -16.36 -11.50
CA ALA A 549 17.07 -17.66 -11.17
C ALA A 549 16.76 -18.10 -9.73
N ARG A 550 16.69 -17.16 -8.77
CA ARG A 550 16.31 -17.41 -7.37
C ARG A 550 14.88 -17.92 -7.20
N ARG A 551 14.02 -17.78 -8.24
CA ARG A 551 12.62 -18.21 -8.25
C ARG A 551 12.40 -19.48 -9.06
N GLY A 552 13.46 -20.11 -9.54
CA GLY A 552 13.40 -21.27 -10.44
C GLY A 552 13.01 -20.94 -11.89
N ALA A 553 12.84 -19.64 -12.22
CA ALA A 553 12.56 -19.18 -13.56
C ALA A 553 13.86 -18.66 -14.21
N GLN A 554 14.10 -18.98 -15.48
CA GLN A 554 15.27 -18.55 -16.22
C GLN A 554 14.81 -17.82 -17.49
N LEU A 555 15.09 -16.52 -17.58
CA LEU A 555 14.87 -15.76 -18.81
C LEU A 555 16.20 -15.61 -19.53
N ARG A 556 16.33 -16.27 -20.66
CA ARG A 556 17.46 -16.08 -21.57
C ARG A 556 17.16 -14.96 -22.55
N LEU A 557 18.11 -14.06 -22.71
CA LEU A 557 18.09 -12.97 -23.67
C LEU A 557 19.17 -13.23 -24.72
N GLN A 558 18.90 -12.87 -25.97
CA GLN A 558 19.80 -13.08 -27.08
C GLN A 558 20.05 -11.77 -27.83
N GLU A 559 21.15 -11.69 -28.54
CA GLU A 559 21.55 -10.53 -29.37
C GLU A 559 21.46 -9.20 -28.58
N ILE A 560 22.05 -9.18 -27.38
CA ILE A 560 21.91 -8.08 -26.43
C ILE A 560 22.82 -6.91 -26.84
N ARG A 561 22.24 -5.72 -26.93
CA ARG A 561 22.95 -4.44 -27.08
C ARG A 561 22.29 -3.37 -26.21
N VAL A 562 23.03 -2.92 -25.20
CA VAL A 562 22.56 -1.94 -24.22
C VAL A 562 23.58 -0.81 -24.11
N SER A 563 23.14 0.44 -24.16
CA SER A 563 23.97 1.61 -23.87
C SER A 563 23.49 2.34 -22.61
N LEU A 564 24.45 2.76 -21.81
CA LEU A 564 24.26 3.57 -20.63
C LEU A 564 24.97 4.93 -20.87
N GLU A 565 24.27 6.03 -20.64
CA GLU A 565 24.78 7.39 -20.81
C GLU A 565 24.75 8.11 -19.46
N GLY A 566 25.74 8.99 -19.21
CA GLY A 566 25.87 9.77 -17.98
C GLY A 566 26.01 8.88 -16.73
N VAL A 567 26.92 7.90 -16.79
CA VAL A 567 27.13 6.96 -15.69
C VAL A 567 28.06 7.59 -14.64
N LEU A 568 27.64 7.56 -13.37
CA LEU A 568 28.47 7.94 -12.24
C LEU A 568 28.76 6.72 -11.37
N VAL A 569 30.03 6.50 -11.06
CA VAL A 569 30.50 5.48 -10.12
C VAL A 569 31.24 6.15 -8.94
N ASN A 570 31.33 5.42 -7.81
CA ASN A 570 32.16 5.92 -6.70
C ASN A 570 33.66 5.78 -7.05
N PRO A 571 34.36 6.89 -7.32
CA PRO A 571 35.74 6.82 -7.76
C PRO A 571 36.69 6.35 -6.65
N HIS A 572 36.37 6.66 -5.39
CA HIS A 572 37.16 6.25 -4.24
C HIS A 572 37.10 4.74 -4.00
N ARG A 573 35.92 4.10 -4.26
CA ARG A 573 35.76 2.66 -4.15
C ARG A 573 36.50 1.96 -5.29
N LEU A 574 36.31 2.45 -6.50
CA LEU A 574 36.97 1.90 -7.67
C LEU A 574 38.52 1.94 -7.51
N ALA A 575 39.05 3.07 -7.03
CA ALA A 575 40.49 3.20 -6.81
C ALA A 575 41.02 2.34 -5.64
N ALA A 576 40.24 2.18 -4.56
CA ALA A 576 40.69 1.43 -3.38
C ALA A 576 40.58 -0.08 -3.54
N SER A 577 39.47 -0.59 -4.06
CA SER A 577 39.19 -2.04 -4.12
C SER A 577 38.94 -2.58 -5.54
N GLY A 578 38.90 -1.73 -6.56
CA GLY A 578 38.46 -2.13 -7.90
C GLY A 578 36.95 -2.40 -8.01
N GLU A 579 36.16 -2.22 -6.95
CA GLU A 579 34.74 -2.49 -6.96
C GLU A 579 33.95 -1.34 -7.62
N ILE A 580 33.07 -1.67 -8.58
CA ILE A 580 32.19 -0.69 -9.19
C ILE A 580 30.96 -0.49 -8.29
N GLU A 581 30.85 0.69 -7.69
CA GLU A 581 29.66 1.14 -6.97
C GLU A 581 28.91 2.17 -7.82
N LEU A 582 27.80 1.78 -8.42
CA LEU A 582 27.03 2.63 -9.32
C LEU A 582 26.22 3.66 -8.53
N LEU A 583 26.41 4.94 -8.83
CA LEU A 583 25.76 6.06 -8.12
C LEU A 583 24.67 6.73 -8.94
N ALA A 584 24.82 6.83 -10.26
CA ALA A 584 23.79 7.34 -11.14
C ALA A 584 23.96 6.81 -12.57
N VAL A 585 22.86 6.82 -13.31
CA VAL A 585 22.80 6.63 -14.75
C VAL A 585 21.73 7.59 -15.25
N GLU A 586 22.08 8.48 -16.16
CA GLU A 586 21.11 9.43 -16.70
C GLU A 586 20.13 8.71 -17.62
N LYS A 587 20.62 7.82 -18.47
CA LYS A 587 19.83 7.14 -19.48
C LYS A 587 20.35 5.73 -19.76
N MET A 588 19.45 4.76 -19.80
CA MET A 588 19.69 3.40 -20.26
C MET A 588 18.86 3.14 -21.53
N ARG A 589 19.51 2.80 -22.62
CA ARG A 589 18.83 2.43 -23.86
C ARG A 589 19.08 0.96 -24.20
N ILE A 590 18.01 0.20 -24.37
CA ILE A 590 18.07 -1.14 -24.95
C ILE A 590 17.97 -0.97 -26.46
N GLU A 591 19.15 -0.99 -27.12
CA GLU A 591 19.27 -0.75 -28.54
C GLU A 591 18.82 -1.95 -29.36
N HIS A 592 19.18 -3.17 -28.90
CA HIS A 592 18.79 -4.43 -29.52
C HIS A 592 18.69 -5.54 -28.48
N LEU A 593 17.66 -6.38 -28.59
CA LEU A 593 17.43 -7.53 -27.71
C LEU A 593 16.44 -8.49 -28.39
N VAL A 594 16.73 -9.78 -28.34
CA VAL A 594 15.84 -10.83 -28.82
C VAL A 594 15.43 -11.75 -27.68
N VAL A 595 14.11 -12.06 -27.62
CA VAL A 595 13.54 -13.09 -26.74
C VAL A 595 12.83 -14.10 -27.62
N THR A 596 13.27 -15.36 -27.63
CA THR A 596 12.60 -16.41 -28.39
C THR A 596 11.36 -16.95 -27.70
N GLU A 597 10.45 -17.53 -28.43
CA GLU A 597 9.24 -18.18 -27.88
C GLU A 597 9.63 -19.31 -26.92
N GLU A 598 10.69 -20.07 -27.23
CA GLU A 598 11.20 -21.13 -26.37
C GLU A 598 11.72 -20.57 -25.03
N ASP A 599 12.53 -19.50 -25.06
CA ASP A 599 13.07 -18.85 -23.87
C ASP A 599 11.93 -18.26 -23.01
N LEU A 600 10.90 -17.70 -23.65
CA LEU A 600 9.73 -17.16 -22.96
C LEU A 600 8.88 -18.26 -22.32
N ARG A 601 8.66 -19.38 -23.00
CA ARG A 601 7.96 -20.56 -22.46
C ARG A 601 8.73 -21.18 -21.29
N ALA A 602 10.05 -21.35 -21.43
CA ALA A 602 10.90 -21.85 -20.34
C ALA A 602 10.85 -20.93 -19.11
N PHE A 603 10.87 -19.63 -19.33
CA PHE A 603 10.73 -18.63 -18.24
C PHE A 603 9.40 -18.75 -17.53
N LEU A 604 8.28 -18.84 -18.24
CA LEU A 604 6.93 -18.94 -17.68
C LEU A 604 6.71 -20.26 -16.94
N ALA A 605 7.25 -21.37 -17.46
CA ALA A 605 7.20 -22.68 -16.82
C ALA A 605 7.89 -22.71 -15.43
N GLY A 606 8.89 -21.88 -15.21
CA GLY A 606 9.56 -21.71 -13.92
C GLY A 606 8.66 -21.12 -12.81
N PHE A 607 7.48 -20.57 -13.15
CA PHE A 607 6.53 -20.06 -12.16
C PHE A 607 5.39 -21.05 -11.95
N ARG A 608 5.33 -21.72 -10.80
CA ARG A 608 4.22 -22.62 -10.43
C ARG A 608 2.81 -22.03 -10.64
N ARG A 609 2.68 -20.71 -10.59
CA ARG A 609 1.41 -19.99 -10.78
C ARG A 609 0.96 -19.92 -12.23
N PHE A 610 1.85 -20.13 -13.19
CA PHE A 610 1.60 -20.10 -14.62
C PHE A 610 1.69 -21.49 -15.25
N GLY A 611 1.60 -22.56 -14.44
CA GLY A 611 1.72 -23.94 -14.94
C GLY A 611 0.70 -24.36 -16.01
N GLY A 612 -0.38 -23.58 -16.18
CA GLY A 612 -1.36 -23.76 -17.25
C GLY A 612 -1.32 -22.65 -18.32
N LEU A 613 -0.31 -21.75 -18.29
CA LEU A 613 -0.18 -20.67 -19.26
C LEU A 613 0.62 -21.13 -20.46
N THR A 614 0.02 -21.08 -21.62
CA THR A 614 0.69 -21.27 -22.92
C THR A 614 0.85 -19.95 -23.62
N VAL A 615 1.99 -19.75 -24.27
CA VAL A 615 2.32 -18.54 -25.05
C VAL A 615 2.79 -18.93 -26.43
N GLY A 616 2.28 -18.25 -27.45
CA GLY A 616 2.72 -18.32 -28.82
C GLY A 616 3.06 -16.94 -29.36
N LEU A 617 4.05 -16.85 -30.23
CA LEU A 617 4.45 -15.60 -30.89
C LEU A 617 4.09 -15.69 -32.38
N GLU A 618 3.20 -14.78 -32.78
CA GLU A 618 2.72 -14.65 -34.16
C GLU A 618 3.18 -13.30 -34.73
N ASP A 619 3.01 -13.09 -36.01
CA ASP A 619 3.32 -11.80 -36.60
C ASP A 619 2.45 -10.68 -35.99
N GLY A 620 3.12 -9.70 -35.38
CA GLY A 620 2.52 -8.55 -34.72
C GLY A 620 1.79 -8.83 -33.41
N ALA A 621 1.71 -10.10 -32.93
CA ALA A 621 0.93 -10.44 -31.75
C ALA A 621 1.51 -11.56 -30.89
N VAL A 622 1.16 -11.52 -29.61
CA VAL A 622 1.42 -12.59 -28.63
C VAL A 622 0.10 -13.28 -28.31
N SER A 623 -0.03 -14.55 -28.61
CA SER A 623 -1.17 -15.37 -28.18
C SER A 623 -0.89 -15.97 -26.81
N VAL A 624 -1.88 -15.88 -25.93
CA VAL A 624 -1.80 -16.43 -24.56
C VAL A 624 -3.04 -17.26 -24.26
N ALA A 625 -2.87 -18.40 -23.62
CA ALA A 625 -4.00 -19.19 -23.12
C ALA A 625 -3.66 -19.69 -21.71
N LEU A 626 -4.61 -19.52 -20.78
CA LEU A 626 -4.50 -19.94 -19.39
C LEU A 626 -5.61 -20.95 -19.11
N ALA A 627 -5.20 -22.20 -18.84
CA ALA A 627 -6.11 -23.24 -18.38
C ALA A 627 -6.52 -22.97 -16.94
N LEU A 628 -7.81 -22.70 -16.70
CA LEU A 628 -8.40 -22.51 -15.38
C LEU A 628 -9.10 -23.81 -14.96
N ARG A 629 -9.45 -23.93 -13.67
CA ARG A 629 -10.30 -25.01 -13.17
C ARG A 629 -11.76 -24.93 -13.66
N GLY A 630 -12.00 -24.17 -14.72
CA GLY A 630 -13.27 -23.88 -15.38
C GLY A 630 -13.03 -23.54 -16.84
N PRO A 631 -13.74 -22.56 -17.42
CA PRO A 631 -13.53 -22.14 -18.80
C PRO A 631 -12.15 -21.50 -18.99
N ASP A 632 -11.44 -21.88 -20.06
CA ASP A 632 -10.13 -21.34 -20.38
C ASP A 632 -10.18 -19.85 -20.74
N LEU A 633 -9.19 -19.10 -20.27
CA LEU A 633 -8.98 -17.72 -20.68
C LEU A 633 -7.97 -17.69 -21.82
N ALA A 634 -8.38 -17.22 -22.98
CA ALA A 634 -7.48 -17.04 -24.13
C ALA A 634 -7.46 -15.59 -24.58
N GLY A 635 -6.31 -15.12 -25.07
CA GLY A 635 -6.16 -13.73 -25.49
C GLY A 635 -5.10 -13.56 -26.58
N ARG A 636 -5.29 -12.53 -27.41
CA ARG A 636 -4.31 -12.03 -28.37
C ARG A 636 -3.90 -10.64 -27.96
N LEU A 637 -2.59 -10.45 -27.76
CA LEU A 637 -2.00 -9.24 -27.19
C LEU A 637 -1.05 -8.62 -28.20
N ARG A 638 -1.08 -7.30 -28.35
CA ARG A 638 -0.08 -6.54 -29.10
C ARG A 638 0.85 -5.81 -28.13
N LEU A 639 2.14 -5.89 -28.41
CA LEU A 639 3.17 -5.15 -27.67
C LEU A 639 3.52 -3.87 -28.43
N SER A 640 3.68 -2.77 -27.73
CA SER A 640 4.12 -1.49 -28.29
C SER A 640 5.02 -0.74 -27.31
N ASN A 641 5.83 0.17 -27.83
CA ASN A 641 6.56 1.09 -26.96
C ASN A 641 5.59 1.88 -26.09
N GLY A 642 5.94 2.05 -24.84
CA GLY A 642 5.10 2.73 -23.86
C GLY A 642 5.11 4.24 -24.04
N THR A 643 4.12 4.89 -23.46
CA THR A 643 3.99 6.34 -23.39
C THR A 643 3.91 6.77 -21.92
N GLY A 644 4.33 8.01 -21.62
CA GLY A 644 4.18 8.57 -20.25
C GLY A 644 5.07 7.91 -19.20
N GLY A 645 6.28 7.46 -19.58
CA GLY A 645 7.26 6.88 -18.66
C GLY A 645 7.20 5.37 -18.47
N ALA A 646 6.21 4.67 -19.07
CA ALA A 646 6.20 3.22 -19.16
C ALA A 646 7.05 2.78 -20.35
N PRO A 647 8.05 1.88 -20.21
CA PRO A 647 8.87 1.43 -21.32
C PRO A 647 8.11 0.59 -22.35
N LEU A 648 7.14 -0.19 -21.91
CA LEU A 648 6.37 -1.14 -22.72
C LEU A 648 4.89 -1.07 -22.35
N THR A 649 4.01 -1.10 -23.34
CA THR A 649 2.56 -1.21 -23.17
C THR A 649 2.03 -2.47 -23.86
N VAL A 650 1.08 -3.14 -23.20
CA VAL A 650 0.37 -4.30 -23.74
C VAL A 650 -1.05 -3.91 -24.09
N HIS A 651 -1.44 -4.13 -25.33
CA HIS A 651 -2.81 -3.94 -25.82
C HIS A 651 -3.46 -5.30 -26.08
N ALA A 652 -4.59 -5.56 -25.43
CA ALA A 652 -5.35 -6.76 -25.71
C ALA A 652 -6.28 -6.51 -26.92
N GLU A 653 -6.08 -7.27 -28.00
CA GLU A 653 -6.92 -7.20 -29.21
C GLU A 653 -8.19 -8.03 -29.06
N ARG A 654 -8.05 -9.25 -28.56
CA ARG A 654 -9.16 -10.17 -28.27
C ARG A 654 -8.89 -10.90 -26.97
N VAL A 655 -9.91 -11.06 -26.17
CA VAL A 655 -9.88 -11.92 -24.98
C VAL A 655 -11.18 -12.71 -24.96
N SER A 656 -11.11 -14.01 -24.70
CA SER A 656 -12.26 -14.90 -24.58
C SER A 656 -12.17 -15.73 -23.31
N LEU A 657 -13.33 -16.05 -22.76
CA LEU A 657 -13.47 -16.92 -21.60
C LEU A 657 -14.35 -18.11 -22.00
N GLY A 658 -13.79 -19.34 -22.00
CA GLY A 658 -14.48 -20.55 -22.49
C GLY A 658 -14.94 -20.43 -23.94
N GLY A 659 -14.16 -19.76 -24.81
CA GLY A 659 -14.52 -19.52 -26.21
C GLY A 659 -15.47 -18.33 -26.43
N ILE A 660 -16.07 -17.76 -25.38
CA ILE A 660 -16.98 -16.60 -25.47
C ILE A 660 -16.12 -15.32 -25.49
N PRO A 661 -16.17 -14.48 -26.54
CA PRO A 661 -15.41 -13.25 -26.60
C PRO A 661 -15.92 -12.24 -25.56
N LEU A 662 -14.98 -11.63 -24.82
CA LEU A 662 -15.31 -10.56 -23.90
C LEU A 662 -15.56 -9.24 -24.67
N PRO A 663 -16.45 -8.36 -24.20
CA PRO A 663 -16.74 -7.09 -24.85
C PRO A 663 -15.44 -6.27 -25.06
N PRO A 664 -15.17 -5.77 -26.30
CA PRO A 664 -13.93 -5.03 -26.59
C PRO A 664 -13.70 -3.81 -25.71
N LEU A 665 -14.76 -3.10 -25.35
CA LEU A 665 -14.69 -1.95 -24.44
C LEU A 665 -14.16 -2.35 -23.05
N LEU A 666 -14.60 -3.48 -22.50
CA LEU A 666 -14.13 -3.99 -21.21
C LEU A 666 -12.66 -4.42 -21.32
N VAL A 667 -12.31 -5.16 -22.36
CA VAL A 667 -10.94 -5.61 -22.62
C VAL A 667 -9.99 -4.43 -22.77
N HIS A 668 -10.34 -3.49 -23.66
CA HIS A 668 -9.54 -2.28 -23.88
C HIS A 668 -9.37 -1.47 -22.59
N TRP A 669 -10.44 -1.32 -21.80
CA TRP A 669 -10.39 -0.56 -20.57
C TRP A 669 -9.52 -1.22 -19.48
N VAL A 670 -9.56 -2.56 -19.33
CA VAL A 670 -8.72 -3.30 -18.37
C VAL A 670 -7.23 -3.23 -18.75
N PHE A 671 -6.92 -3.37 -20.04
CA PHE A 671 -5.53 -3.46 -20.52
C PHE A 671 -4.95 -2.13 -21.01
N ARG A 672 -5.74 -1.07 -21.10
CA ARG A 672 -5.33 0.24 -21.64
C ARG A 672 -4.04 0.80 -21.04
N HIS A 673 -3.76 0.46 -19.80
CA HIS A 673 -2.62 0.99 -19.04
C HIS A 673 -1.82 -0.12 -18.36
N TYR A 674 -1.89 -1.34 -18.88
CA TYR A 674 -1.12 -2.43 -18.32
C TYR A 674 0.35 -2.28 -18.73
N ASP A 675 1.22 -2.00 -17.75
CA ASP A 675 2.66 -2.00 -17.90
C ASP A 675 3.20 -3.33 -17.33
N PRO A 676 3.73 -4.23 -18.16
CA PRO A 676 4.35 -5.47 -17.70
C PRO A 676 5.74 -5.24 -17.10
N THR A 677 6.28 -4.01 -17.18
CA THR A 677 7.64 -3.66 -16.74
C THR A 677 7.66 -2.74 -15.50
N PRO A 678 6.81 -2.95 -14.46
CA PRO A 678 6.70 -2.02 -13.33
C PRO A 678 8.01 -1.88 -12.54
N ARG A 679 8.98 -2.80 -12.72
CA ARG A 679 10.30 -2.71 -12.11
C ARG A 679 11.24 -1.80 -12.88
N LEU A 680 11.22 -1.85 -14.22
CA LEU A 680 11.98 -0.94 -15.06
C LEU A 680 11.52 0.50 -14.86
N ALA A 681 10.21 0.72 -14.78
CA ALA A 681 9.65 2.05 -14.48
C ALA A 681 9.98 2.58 -13.07
N ARG A 682 10.45 1.71 -12.16
CA ARG A 682 10.86 2.10 -10.79
C ARG A 682 12.36 2.29 -10.63
N LEU A 683 13.15 1.98 -11.65
CA LEU A 683 14.57 2.30 -11.62
C LEU A 683 14.74 3.81 -11.62
N PRO A 684 15.68 4.37 -10.85
CA PRO A 684 16.00 5.79 -10.88
C PRO A 684 16.84 6.13 -12.11
N VAL A 685 16.47 5.56 -13.26
CA VAL A 685 17.14 5.66 -14.56
C VAL A 685 16.08 5.76 -15.64
N ALA A 686 16.22 6.69 -16.56
CA ALA A 686 15.37 6.74 -17.75
C ALA A 686 15.68 5.55 -18.65
N VAL A 687 14.73 4.60 -18.77
CA VAL A 687 14.87 3.42 -19.63
C VAL A 687 14.15 3.66 -20.95
N GLU A 688 14.90 3.61 -22.04
CA GLU A 688 14.35 3.64 -23.40
C GLU A 688 14.49 2.27 -24.06
N LEU A 689 13.40 1.79 -24.65
CA LEU A 689 13.39 0.60 -25.49
C LEU A 689 13.43 1.02 -26.96
N GLY A 690 14.23 0.34 -27.76
CA GLY A 690 14.11 0.37 -29.20
C GLY A 690 12.72 -0.06 -29.66
N GLN A 691 12.43 0.04 -30.95
CA GLN A 691 11.14 -0.36 -31.49
C GLN A 691 10.84 -1.83 -31.19
N ILE A 692 9.67 -2.11 -30.61
CA ILE A 692 9.26 -3.46 -30.25
C ILE A 692 8.51 -4.07 -31.46
N ARG A 693 8.95 -5.25 -31.88
CA ARG A 693 8.31 -6.06 -32.93
C ARG A 693 8.13 -7.47 -32.42
N VAL A 694 6.96 -8.02 -32.63
CA VAL A 694 6.67 -9.44 -32.43
C VAL A 694 6.72 -10.07 -33.80
N GLU A 695 7.66 -10.98 -34.01
CA GLU A 695 7.84 -11.79 -35.24
C GLU A 695 7.43 -13.23 -34.87
N PRO A 696 7.18 -14.10 -35.87
CA PRO A 696 6.97 -15.52 -35.59
C PRO A 696 8.12 -16.11 -34.80
N HIS A 697 7.78 -16.73 -33.66
CA HIS A 697 8.67 -17.39 -32.68
C HIS A 697 9.68 -16.48 -31.94
N ARG A 698 9.65 -15.13 -32.10
CA ARG A 698 10.53 -14.23 -31.35
C ARG A 698 9.96 -12.82 -31.18
N ILE A 699 10.38 -12.18 -30.09
CA ILE A 699 10.18 -10.74 -29.86
C ILE A 699 11.53 -10.06 -30.10
N VAL A 700 11.53 -9.02 -30.91
CA VAL A 700 12.70 -8.20 -31.20
C VAL A 700 12.47 -6.79 -30.67
N ILE A 701 13.42 -6.28 -29.87
CA ILE A 701 13.47 -4.90 -29.42
C ILE A 701 14.62 -4.21 -30.14
N GLY A 702 14.34 -3.11 -30.82
CA GLY A 702 15.33 -2.35 -31.59
C GLY A 702 15.42 -2.70 -33.06
N THR A 703 16.36 -2.06 -33.77
CA THR A 703 16.72 -2.35 -35.14
C THR A 703 18.03 -3.17 -35.16
N ARG A 704 18.18 -4.07 -36.10
CA ARG A 704 19.44 -4.80 -36.29
C ARG A 704 20.64 -3.89 -36.53
#